data_49cde4f0c99519e4ac40b7c29f38abae
#
_entry.id   49cde4f0c99519e4ac40b7c29f38abae
#
_cell.length_a   1.000
_cell.length_b   1.000
_cell.length_c   1.000
_cell.angle_alpha   90.00
_cell.angle_beta   90.00
_cell.angle_gamma   90.00
#
_symmetry.space_group_name_H-M   'P 1'
#
loop_
_entity.id
_entity.type
_entity.pdbx_description
1 polymer ?
#
loop_
_entity_poly.entity_id
_entity_poly.type
_entity_poly.pdbx_seq_one_letter_code
_entity_poly.pdbx_strand_id
1 'polypeptide(L)'
;MRMKTENLLKAAAAAFAALCVTAAGAQNVSNPVLEGIADAGVIKYAGKYYLGGVATYGDFFVSDNLTDWNKRIHVFDLDNDWTHGTGAGNNQVHADDITYSGGLFHLLFSVNYWGDDRHIVHITHATSPTIDGPFEEVRKDQWFENRIDPQVFCDEDGQLYLYMVKFTDGNTIWARPMNSDFSFAGDAVQQFSSQPETWETMDNRVAEGPFVIKYRGRYYMMYNANHTAPEYGNYRLGVCEAASPMGFGPGGKYPWPVVGPDTEPLDNDNTDLIVYGNGTFNPVNLDADTIRFDIDHAIKNHPYLKLAQRGGCEVALNGHVVNAGSKADYRLIPIDNKLVRKGENIITVKRAGKNSQLVALALYDMADAKTGDLMLTPGQPSIVRGPNGWEWWLVYMANKAWKRSQHIDRIHFTGGRLYVDGITSPDTEGFHPVPAMPQHAGTSLDGVSVSDAYLLEVTFAAHSSDQAVSIGDRRISLPSQMSSDAGHVWRIERNHDILTVWIDNVLVCDHESVDKDNRAVDVSGTVEYLSYNDGYDEYGRHFSGWKGLTADDGGLKLGQADVLKGDRATSYEMSVQLDNATPDRGRYGVYAAWQDEKNYVRVTIDAARRMLITENCVKGKTTTSETSLARTEIHYPDVKYSDSFEKQYRFDSDTYVSFILLPRLAPGNNSYARDLSLNVNTQRKFRTDVASHIDFYWLDGDTWRKIEYKTEESGHPDWQKITFAPVCTRGLRLINKNPRDYGHNTYRIKTGRDFSATCQLRIDRRGKTIHVFADNRELATVNLKNNIPAHTGLYSDGTADVHAANVLYYVVKEAE
;
A
#
# COMPACT_ATOMS: atom_id res chain seq x y z
N MET A 1 -14.15 -42.59 43.79
CA MET A 1 -13.13 -41.57 43.38
C MET A 1 -13.08 -41.37 41.86
N ARG A 2 -13.37 -42.36 41.01
CA ARG A 2 -13.43 -42.22 39.52
C ARG A 2 -14.56 -41.35 38.99
N MET A 3 -15.73 -41.33 39.63
CA MET A 3 -16.87 -40.51 39.17
C MET A 3 -16.75 -39.00 39.39
N LYS A 4 -15.87 -38.53 40.28
CA LYS A 4 -15.62 -37.10 40.50
C LYS A 4 -14.64 -36.47 39.47
N THR A 5 -13.74 -37.28 38.93
CA THR A 5 -12.75 -36.82 37.94
C THR A 5 -13.34 -36.66 36.54
N GLU A 6 -14.28 -37.51 36.13
CA GLU A 6 -14.99 -37.39 34.85
C GLU A 6 -15.91 -36.17 34.79
N ASN A 7 -16.54 -35.80 35.89
CA ASN A 7 -17.39 -34.60 35.95
C ASN A 7 -16.56 -33.32 36.02
N LEU A 8 -15.36 -33.34 36.57
CA LEU A 8 -14.41 -32.22 36.53
C LEU A 8 -13.80 -32.04 35.13
N LEU A 9 -13.50 -33.09 34.41
CA LEU A 9 -13.04 -33.05 33.03
C LEU A 9 -14.14 -32.58 32.07
N LYS A 10 -15.39 -32.99 32.25
CA LYS A 10 -16.53 -32.48 31.48
C LYS A 10 -16.85 -31.02 31.78
N ALA A 11 -16.72 -30.58 33.02
CA ALA A 11 -16.88 -29.19 33.42
C ALA A 11 -15.72 -28.30 32.91
N ALA A 12 -14.48 -28.82 32.90
CA ALA A 12 -13.33 -28.11 32.31
C ALA A 12 -13.43 -28.05 30.79
N ALA A 13 -13.88 -29.12 30.12
CA ALA A 13 -14.12 -29.09 28.66
C ALA A 13 -15.30 -28.18 28.28
N ALA A 14 -16.36 -28.13 29.08
CA ALA A 14 -17.47 -27.19 28.87
C ALA A 14 -17.08 -25.74 29.19
N ALA A 15 -16.20 -25.48 30.17
CA ALA A 15 -15.64 -24.18 30.46
C ALA A 15 -14.64 -23.73 29.38
N PHE A 16 -13.86 -24.67 28.81
CA PHE A 16 -12.98 -24.37 27.66
C PHE A 16 -13.78 -24.12 26.36
N ALA A 17 -14.88 -24.85 26.15
CA ALA A 17 -15.80 -24.59 25.03
C ALA A 17 -16.62 -23.30 25.23
N ALA A 18 -16.88 -22.89 26.48
CA ALA A 18 -17.58 -21.64 26.78
C ALA A 18 -16.67 -20.41 26.80
N LEU A 19 -15.33 -20.57 26.89
CA LEU A 19 -14.36 -19.50 26.70
C LEU A 19 -13.96 -19.27 25.23
N CYS A 20 -14.38 -20.15 24.31
CA CYS A 20 -14.19 -19.99 22.87
C CYS A 20 -15.42 -19.38 22.16
N VAL A 21 -16.42 -18.91 22.87
CA VAL A 21 -17.44 -17.98 22.36
C VAL A 21 -16.98 -16.55 22.69
N THR A 22 -15.78 -16.21 22.26
CA THR A 22 -15.47 -14.80 22.02
C THR A 22 -16.40 -14.31 20.91
N ALA A 23 -17.01 -13.16 21.13
CA ALA A 23 -17.72 -12.43 20.06
C ALA A 23 -16.96 -12.63 18.75
N ALA A 24 -17.67 -13.02 17.67
CA ALA A 24 -17.10 -13.06 16.33
C ALA A 24 -16.74 -11.62 15.94
N GLY A 25 -15.59 -11.16 16.40
CA GLY A 25 -14.89 -10.01 15.87
C GLY A 25 -14.28 -10.42 14.53
N ALA A 26 -14.21 -9.53 13.57
CA ALA A 26 -13.53 -9.79 12.31
C ALA A 26 -12.12 -10.34 12.62
N GLN A 27 -11.76 -11.43 11.95
CA GLN A 27 -10.42 -11.99 12.08
C GLN A 27 -9.42 -11.03 11.43
N ASN A 28 -8.36 -10.68 12.12
CA ASN A 28 -7.28 -9.87 11.56
C ASN A 28 -6.34 -10.73 10.70
N VAL A 29 -5.68 -10.09 9.73
CA VAL A 29 -4.60 -10.69 8.94
C VAL A 29 -3.48 -11.16 9.87
N SER A 30 -2.95 -12.35 9.60
CA SER A 30 -1.83 -12.94 10.33
C SER A 30 -0.65 -13.18 9.39
N ASN A 31 0.11 -12.15 9.12
CA ASN A 31 1.33 -12.24 8.31
C ASN A 31 2.50 -12.89 9.07
N PRO A 32 3.39 -13.61 8.38
CA PRO A 32 3.33 -13.97 6.95
C PRO A 32 2.26 -15.02 6.63
N VAL A 33 1.62 -14.89 5.46
CA VAL A 33 0.63 -15.88 4.99
C VAL A 33 1.25 -17.08 4.29
N LEU A 34 2.48 -16.95 3.77
CA LEU A 34 3.22 -18.04 3.14
C LEU A 34 4.72 -17.89 3.39
N GLU A 35 5.30 -18.81 4.13
CA GLU A 35 6.71 -18.76 4.53
C GLU A 35 7.66 -19.33 3.48
N GLY A 36 8.83 -18.69 3.31
CA GLY A 36 9.96 -19.21 2.52
C GLY A 36 9.87 -18.94 1.03
N ILE A 37 8.88 -18.18 0.58
CA ILE A 37 8.70 -17.78 -0.82
C ILE A 37 9.01 -16.29 -0.94
N ALA A 38 9.70 -15.91 -2.02
CA ALA A 38 10.03 -14.52 -2.33
C ALA A 38 9.68 -14.17 -3.78
N ASP A 39 9.70 -12.87 -4.08
CA ASP A 39 9.58 -12.28 -5.41
C ASP A 39 8.43 -12.89 -6.24
N ALA A 40 7.25 -12.95 -5.64
CA ALA A 40 6.10 -13.67 -6.20
C ALA A 40 5.21 -12.79 -7.07
N GLY A 41 4.83 -13.33 -8.24
CA GLY A 41 3.68 -12.87 -9.01
C GLY A 41 2.40 -13.57 -8.58
N VAL A 42 1.29 -12.85 -8.60
CA VAL A 42 -0.03 -13.39 -8.23
C VAL A 42 -1.08 -12.97 -9.25
N ILE A 43 -1.87 -13.94 -9.70
CA ILE A 43 -3.07 -13.69 -10.52
C ILE A 43 -4.32 -14.19 -9.80
N LYS A 44 -5.43 -13.43 -9.93
CA LYS A 44 -6.79 -13.90 -9.58
C LYS A 44 -7.48 -14.42 -10.84
N TYR A 45 -7.88 -15.70 -10.83
CA TYR A 45 -8.62 -16.31 -11.93
C TYR A 45 -9.66 -17.29 -11.40
N ALA A 46 -10.87 -17.25 -11.95
CA ALA A 46 -12.00 -18.11 -11.55
C ALA A 46 -12.20 -18.19 -10.03
N GLY A 47 -12.12 -17.04 -9.34
CA GLY A 47 -12.31 -16.93 -7.90
C GLY A 47 -11.17 -17.45 -7.04
N LYS A 48 -10.05 -17.84 -7.64
CA LYS A 48 -8.85 -18.33 -6.95
C LYS A 48 -7.65 -17.45 -7.23
N TYR A 49 -6.66 -17.53 -6.35
CA TYR A 49 -5.36 -16.89 -6.48
C TYR A 49 -4.29 -17.92 -6.74
N TYR A 50 -3.42 -17.63 -7.68
CA TYR A 50 -2.28 -18.47 -8.06
C TYR A 50 -1.01 -17.66 -7.89
N LEU A 51 -0.06 -18.19 -7.13
CA LEU A 51 1.17 -17.53 -6.73
C LEU A 51 2.37 -18.37 -7.18
N GLY A 52 3.23 -17.78 -8.02
CA GLY A 52 4.55 -18.30 -8.40
C GLY A 52 5.66 -17.37 -7.89
N GLY A 53 6.91 -17.82 -7.87
CA GLY A 53 8.02 -16.97 -7.45
C GLY A 53 9.29 -17.74 -7.06
N VAL A 54 10.20 -17.08 -6.40
CA VAL A 54 11.45 -17.67 -5.90
C VAL A 54 11.14 -18.76 -4.88
N ALA A 55 11.81 -19.89 -5.03
CA ALA A 55 11.68 -21.10 -4.24
C ALA A 55 10.35 -21.86 -4.40
N THR A 56 9.54 -21.54 -5.40
CA THR A 56 8.38 -22.36 -5.76
C THR A 56 8.76 -23.56 -6.63
N TYR A 57 9.90 -23.51 -7.29
CA TYR A 57 10.43 -24.60 -8.15
C TYR A 57 9.50 -25.01 -9.29
N GLY A 58 8.82 -24.05 -9.92
CA GLY A 58 7.88 -24.29 -11.02
C GLY A 58 6.48 -24.70 -10.55
N ASP A 59 6.17 -24.50 -9.27
CA ASP A 59 4.83 -24.74 -8.75
C ASP A 59 4.09 -23.44 -8.53
N PHE A 60 2.77 -23.48 -8.61
CA PHE A 60 1.90 -22.44 -8.07
C PHE A 60 1.33 -22.88 -6.73
N PHE A 61 1.33 -21.96 -5.78
CA PHE A 61 0.50 -22.05 -4.59
C PHE A 61 -0.88 -21.46 -4.91
N VAL A 62 -1.93 -22.11 -4.41
CA VAL A 62 -3.31 -21.72 -4.73
C VAL A 62 -4.07 -21.41 -3.45
N SER A 63 -4.80 -20.29 -3.48
CA SER A 63 -5.64 -19.81 -2.38
C SER A 63 -7.03 -19.38 -2.86
N ASP A 64 -8.05 -19.58 -2.05
CA ASP A 64 -9.40 -19.06 -2.30
C ASP A 64 -9.62 -17.67 -1.63
N ASN A 65 -8.71 -17.26 -0.69
CA ASN A 65 -8.95 -16.12 0.18
C ASN A 65 -7.71 -15.25 0.47
N LEU A 66 -6.58 -15.48 -0.22
CA LEU A 66 -5.28 -14.83 -0.01
C LEU A 66 -4.58 -15.16 1.32
N THR A 67 -5.26 -15.77 2.29
CA THR A 67 -4.66 -16.10 3.60
C THR A 67 -4.19 -17.55 3.69
N ASP A 68 -4.87 -18.46 3.00
CA ASP A 68 -4.62 -19.90 3.07
C ASP A 68 -4.05 -20.43 1.75
N TRP A 69 -2.76 -20.74 1.73
CA TRP A 69 -2.02 -21.21 0.56
C TRP A 69 -1.67 -22.70 0.64
N ASN A 70 -2.66 -23.54 0.96
CA ASN A 70 -2.44 -24.95 1.28
C ASN A 70 -2.36 -25.88 0.07
N LYS A 71 -2.87 -25.44 -1.09
CA LYS A 71 -2.80 -26.21 -2.33
C LYS A 71 -1.58 -25.80 -3.12
N ARG A 72 -0.87 -26.77 -3.69
CA ARG A 72 0.28 -26.61 -4.55
C ARG A 72 0.12 -27.44 -5.82
N ILE A 73 0.37 -26.86 -6.99
CA ILE A 73 0.31 -27.52 -8.27
C ILE A 73 1.61 -27.27 -9.04
N HIS A 74 2.13 -28.30 -9.70
CA HIS A 74 3.30 -28.16 -10.55
C HIS A 74 2.86 -27.75 -11.95
N VAL A 75 3.38 -26.62 -12.41
CA VAL A 75 2.91 -25.96 -13.65
C VAL A 75 3.98 -25.74 -14.69
N PHE A 76 5.28 -25.75 -14.30
CA PHE A 76 6.36 -25.36 -15.18
C PHE A 76 7.66 -26.09 -14.88
N ASP A 77 8.36 -26.52 -15.92
CA ASP A 77 9.76 -26.97 -15.88
C ASP A 77 10.59 -26.14 -16.85
N LEU A 78 11.65 -25.49 -16.35
CA LEU A 78 12.58 -24.76 -17.18
C LEU A 78 13.37 -25.78 -18.03
N ASP A 79 13.13 -25.76 -19.32
CA ASP A 79 13.77 -26.61 -20.34
C ASP A 79 14.38 -25.71 -21.45
N ASN A 80 15.41 -24.96 -21.09
CA ASN A 80 16.00 -23.90 -21.90
C ASN A 80 17.46 -24.26 -22.27
N ASP A 81 17.76 -24.25 -23.58
CA ASP A 81 19.10 -24.55 -24.10
C ASP A 81 20.13 -23.46 -23.80
N TRP A 82 19.71 -22.27 -23.39
CA TRP A 82 20.59 -21.15 -23.08
C TRP A 82 21.15 -21.15 -21.67
N THR A 83 20.49 -21.80 -20.75
CA THR A 83 20.87 -21.82 -19.35
C THR A 83 21.86 -22.96 -19.10
N HIS A 84 23.05 -22.86 -19.66
CA HIS A 84 24.10 -23.90 -19.55
C HIS A 84 24.81 -23.96 -18.21
N GLY A 85 24.54 -22.99 -17.32
CA GLY A 85 25.20 -22.92 -16.03
C GLY A 85 24.88 -24.10 -15.13
N THR A 86 25.85 -24.53 -14.35
CA THR A 86 25.65 -25.52 -13.29
C THR A 86 24.72 -24.97 -12.24
N GLY A 87 23.46 -25.35 -12.24
CA GLY A 87 22.42 -24.86 -11.35
C GLY A 87 21.29 -24.14 -12.03
N ALA A 88 21.32 -23.96 -13.35
CA ALA A 88 20.15 -23.58 -14.10
C ALA A 88 19.05 -24.64 -13.96
N GLY A 89 17.83 -24.18 -13.79
CA GLY A 89 16.64 -24.98 -13.54
C GLY A 89 15.60 -24.18 -12.81
N ASN A 90 14.50 -24.80 -12.39
CA ASN A 90 13.40 -24.09 -11.73
C ASN A 90 13.81 -23.29 -10.48
N ASN A 91 14.91 -23.64 -9.83
CA ASN A 91 15.46 -22.91 -8.69
C ASN A 91 16.14 -21.57 -9.06
N GLN A 92 16.28 -21.27 -10.36
CA GLN A 92 16.83 -20.01 -10.87
C GLN A 92 15.75 -19.09 -11.42
N VAL A 93 14.48 -19.50 -11.36
CA VAL A 93 13.31 -18.70 -11.74
C VAL A 93 12.96 -17.76 -10.60
N HIS A 94 12.77 -16.47 -10.91
CA HIS A 94 12.40 -15.47 -9.91
C HIS A 94 11.71 -14.25 -10.53
N ALA A 95 11.01 -13.49 -9.68
CA ALA A 95 10.26 -12.28 -10.04
C ALA A 95 9.25 -12.56 -11.16
N ASP A 96 8.31 -13.47 -10.88
CA ASP A 96 7.31 -13.93 -11.83
C ASP A 96 6.21 -12.88 -12.03
N ASP A 97 5.71 -12.78 -13.27
CA ASP A 97 4.43 -12.15 -13.59
C ASP A 97 3.53 -13.15 -14.29
N ILE A 98 2.28 -13.23 -13.84
CA ILE A 98 1.27 -14.15 -14.39
C ILE A 98 0.12 -13.31 -14.95
N THR A 99 -0.09 -13.34 -16.26
CA THR A 99 -1.10 -12.54 -16.95
C THR A 99 -1.98 -13.42 -17.81
N TYR A 100 -3.30 -13.17 -17.84
CA TYR A 100 -4.23 -13.78 -18.77
C TYR A 100 -4.57 -12.82 -19.89
N SER A 101 -4.31 -13.20 -21.14
CA SER A 101 -4.58 -12.39 -22.32
C SER A 101 -4.73 -13.27 -23.56
N GLY A 102 -5.66 -12.91 -24.46
CA GLY A 102 -5.86 -13.61 -25.73
C GLY A 102 -6.23 -15.09 -25.59
N GLY A 103 -6.80 -15.52 -24.46
CA GLY A 103 -7.16 -16.90 -24.21
C GLY A 103 -6.02 -17.78 -23.69
N LEU A 104 -4.87 -17.19 -23.39
CA LEU A 104 -3.70 -17.87 -22.84
C LEU A 104 -3.29 -17.24 -21.51
N PHE A 105 -2.75 -18.08 -20.63
CA PHE A 105 -1.97 -17.63 -19.48
C PHE A 105 -0.53 -17.44 -19.91
N HIS A 106 0.04 -16.31 -19.56
CA HIS A 106 1.41 -15.93 -19.84
C HIS A 106 2.16 -15.86 -18.53
N LEU A 107 3.26 -16.59 -18.43
CA LEU A 107 4.20 -16.57 -17.33
C LEU A 107 5.49 -15.92 -17.82
N LEU A 108 5.79 -14.73 -17.32
CA LEU A 108 7.05 -14.04 -17.54
C LEU A 108 7.87 -14.13 -16.27
N PHE A 109 9.14 -14.45 -16.38
CA PHE A 109 10.01 -14.63 -15.21
C PHE A 109 11.45 -14.37 -15.56
N SER A 110 12.25 -14.00 -14.56
CA SER A 110 13.68 -13.77 -14.69
C SER A 110 14.44 -15.07 -14.46
N VAL A 111 15.45 -15.33 -15.28
CA VAL A 111 16.30 -16.52 -15.17
C VAL A 111 17.75 -16.12 -15.19
N ASN A 112 18.54 -16.65 -14.24
CA ASN A 112 19.99 -16.52 -14.22
C ASN A 112 20.66 -17.51 -15.20
N TYR A 113 21.95 -17.29 -15.43
CA TYR A 113 22.83 -18.20 -16.19
C TYR A 113 22.56 -18.29 -17.68
N TRP A 114 22.22 -17.17 -18.31
CA TRP A 114 22.17 -17.12 -19.77
C TRP A 114 23.56 -17.25 -20.39
N GLY A 115 23.73 -18.27 -21.20
CA GLY A 115 25.03 -18.64 -21.73
C GLY A 115 25.97 -19.19 -20.65
N ASP A 116 27.26 -18.90 -20.77
CA ASP A 116 28.28 -19.37 -19.84
C ASP A 116 28.50 -18.43 -18.63
N ASP A 117 27.83 -17.26 -18.61
CA ASP A 117 27.96 -16.26 -17.54
C ASP A 117 26.80 -16.36 -16.55
N ARG A 118 27.09 -16.88 -15.37
CA ARG A 118 26.13 -16.99 -14.26
C ARG A 118 25.60 -15.65 -13.72
N HIS A 119 26.21 -14.54 -14.08
CA HIS A 119 25.79 -13.21 -13.67
C HIS A 119 24.84 -12.55 -14.66
N ILE A 120 24.65 -13.16 -15.83
CA ILE A 120 23.67 -12.68 -16.80
C ILE A 120 22.31 -13.21 -16.42
N VAL A 121 21.35 -12.28 -16.28
CA VAL A 121 19.94 -12.56 -16.00
C VAL A 121 19.08 -11.89 -17.06
N HIS A 122 18.10 -12.63 -17.56
CA HIS A 122 17.14 -12.15 -18.55
C HIS A 122 15.74 -12.70 -18.29
N ILE A 123 14.74 -12.01 -18.85
CA ILE A 123 13.33 -12.39 -18.81
C ILE A 123 13.07 -13.44 -19.91
N THR A 124 12.40 -14.52 -19.54
CA THR A 124 11.84 -15.49 -20.47
C THR A 124 10.31 -15.49 -20.39
N HIS A 125 9.66 -16.15 -21.33
CA HIS A 125 8.23 -16.16 -21.51
C HIS A 125 7.74 -17.58 -21.81
N ALA A 126 6.80 -18.04 -21.01
CA ALA A 126 6.11 -19.31 -21.20
C ALA A 126 4.58 -19.09 -21.26
N THR A 127 3.85 -19.99 -21.90
CA THR A 127 2.40 -19.90 -22.03
C THR A 127 1.72 -21.22 -21.75
N SER A 128 0.46 -21.14 -21.33
CA SER A 128 -0.43 -22.30 -21.19
C SER A 128 -1.87 -21.92 -21.52
N PRO A 129 -2.69 -22.79 -22.10
CA PRO A 129 -4.12 -22.58 -22.26
C PRO A 129 -4.90 -22.69 -20.95
N THR A 130 -4.30 -23.27 -19.91
CA THR A 130 -4.90 -23.44 -18.58
C THR A 130 -3.99 -22.93 -17.49
N ILE A 131 -4.55 -22.38 -16.43
CA ILE A 131 -3.77 -21.88 -15.29
C ILE A 131 -3.02 -23.00 -14.56
N ASP A 132 -3.52 -24.21 -14.62
CA ASP A 132 -2.92 -25.40 -14.00
C ASP A 132 -1.73 -25.97 -14.82
N GLY A 133 -1.37 -25.33 -15.95
CA GLY A 133 -0.24 -25.71 -16.80
C GLY A 133 -0.51 -26.97 -17.67
N PRO A 134 0.51 -27.63 -18.21
CA PRO A 134 1.89 -27.16 -18.13
C PRO A 134 2.12 -25.86 -18.92
N PHE A 135 2.96 -24.99 -18.40
CA PHE A 135 3.47 -23.85 -19.17
C PHE A 135 4.64 -24.29 -20.03
N GLU A 136 4.64 -23.89 -21.28
CA GLU A 136 5.71 -24.16 -22.23
C GLU A 136 6.40 -22.86 -22.64
N GLU A 137 7.73 -22.84 -22.66
CA GLU A 137 8.50 -21.69 -23.10
C GLU A 137 8.22 -21.41 -24.59
N VAL A 138 7.85 -20.16 -24.89
CA VAL A 138 7.58 -19.69 -26.26
C VAL A 138 8.82 -19.79 -27.12
N ARG A 139 10.00 -19.50 -26.54
CA ARG A 139 11.32 -19.62 -27.17
C ARG A 139 12.31 -20.23 -26.16
N LYS A 140 12.99 -21.28 -26.59
CA LYS A 140 14.03 -21.95 -25.77
C LYS A 140 15.45 -21.54 -26.17
N ASP A 141 15.59 -20.81 -27.28
CA ASP A 141 16.88 -20.44 -27.89
C ASP A 141 17.28 -18.98 -27.63
N GLN A 142 16.39 -18.17 -27.06
CA GLN A 142 16.68 -16.79 -26.74
C GLN A 142 15.74 -16.27 -25.63
N TRP A 143 16.20 -15.26 -24.89
CA TRP A 143 15.36 -14.55 -23.91
C TRP A 143 14.27 -13.70 -24.59
N PHE A 144 13.21 -13.41 -23.81
CA PHE A 144 12.12 -12.54 -24.25
C PHE A 144 12.52 -11.07 -24.19
N GLU A 145 13.04 -10.61 -23.03
CA GLU A 145 13.55 -9.24 -22.82
C GLU A 145 14.77 -9.29 -21.90
N ASN A 146 15.63 -8.25 -22.01
CA ASN A 146 16.83 -8.22 -21.18
C ASN A 146 16.54 -7.59 -19.82
N ARG A 147 17.12 -8.17 -18.82
CA ARG A 147 17.23 -7.97 -17.38
C ARG A 147 16.08 -8.59 -16.61
N ILE A 148 15.44 -7.90 -15.66
CA ILE A 148 14.67 -8.55 -14.59
C ILE A 148 13.30 -7.91 -14.36
N ASP A 149 12.53 -8.54 -13.51
CA ASP A 149 11.29 -8.04 -12.90
C ASP A 149 10.23 -7.64 -13.95
N PRO A 150 9.78 -8.58 -14.77
CA PRO A 150 8.72 -8.28 -15.74
C PRO A 150 7.39 -8.07 -15.04
N GLN A 151 6.57 -7.19 -15.61
CA GLN A 151 5.15 -7.09 -15.32
C GLN A 151 4.41 -6.68 -16.59
N VAL A 152 3.37 -7.42 -16.95
CA VAL A 152 2.48 -7.08 -18.06
C VAL A 152 1.23 -6.39 -17.55
N PHE A 153 0.97 -5.22 -18.06
CA PHE A 153 -0.23 -4.46 -17.75
C PHE A 153 -1.10 -4.37 -19.01
N CYS A 154 -2.38 -4.73 -18.90
CA CYS A 154 -3.39 -4.51 -19.91
C CYS A 154 -4.21 -3.27 -19.56
N ASP A 155 -4.15 -2.23 -20.39
CA ASP A 155 -4.98 -1.04 -20.21
C ASP A 155 -6.42 -1.30 -20.68
N GLU A 156 -7.34 -0.43 -20.30
CA GLU A 156 -8.77 -0.53 -20.58
C GLU A 156 -9.11 -0.45 -22.07
N ASP A 157 -8.20 0.05 -22.91
CA ASP A 157 -8.33 0.02 -24.38
C ASP A 157 -7.78 -1.28 -25.03
N GLY A 158 -7.27 -2.21 -24.20
CA GLY A 158 -6.68 -3.47 -24.64
C GLY A 158 -5.21 -3.38 -25.02
N GLN A 159 -4.58 -2.20 -24.90
CA GLN A 159 -3.15 -2.06 -25.15
C GLN A 159 -2.33 -2.70 -24.03
N LEU A 160 -1.41 -3.58 -24.41
CA LEU A 160 -0.50 -4.21 -23.47
C LEU A 160 0.79 -3.39 -23.29
N TYR A 161 1.31 -3.37 -22.09
CA TYR A 161 2.59 -2.75 -21.73
C TYR A 161 3.42 -3.73 -20.91
N LEU A 162 4.71 -3.87 -21.27
CA LEU A 162 5.70 -4.57 -20.45
C LEU A 162 6.49 -3.55 -19.65
N TYR A 163 6.45 -3.68 -18.32
CA TYR A 163 7.37 -3.01 -17.43
C TYR A 163 8.48 -3.97 -17.04
N MET A 164 9.70 -3.46 -16.86
CA MET A 164 10.87 -4.25 -16.51
C MET A 164 11.95 -3.39 -15.89
N VAL A 165 12.95 -4.03 -15.34
CA VAL A 165 14.14 -3.40 -14.76
C VAL A 165 15.34 -3.60 -15.68
N LYS A 166 16.12 -2.53 -15.92
CA LYS A 166 17.41 -2.57 -16.61
C LYS A 166 18.51 -1.95 -15.76
N PHE A 167 19.75 -2.39 -15.98
CA PHE A 167 20.92 -1.93 -15.20
C PHE A 167 21.65 -0.85 -15.97
N THR A 168 21.16 0.40 -15.90
CA THR A 168 21.70 1.54 -16.65
C THR A 168 22.34 2.59 -15.74
N ASP A 169 21.68 2.93 -14.63
CA ASP A 169 22.16 3.86 -13.62
C ASP A 169 21.75 3.32 -12.23
N GLY A 170 22.37 2.22 -11.81
CA GLY A 170 21.80 1.29 -10.87
C GLY A 170 20.66 0.50 -11.53
N ASN A 171 19.71 -0.03 -10.75
CA ASN A 171 18.47 -0.61 -11.28
C ASN A 171 17.50 0.52 -11.63
N THR A 172 16.97 0.48 -12.84
CA THR A 172 16.06 1.50 -13.39
C THR A 172 14.84 0.86 -14.00
N ILE A 173 13.68 1.50 -13.87
CA ILE A 173 12.42 0.99 -14.41
C ILE A 173 12.20 1.50 -15.82
N TRP A 174 11.84 0.58 -16.71
CA TRP A 174 11.56 0.79 -18.12
C TRP A 174 10.18 0.27 -18.48
N ALA A 175 9.60 0.79 -19.55
CA ALA A 175 8.34 0.33 -20.11
C ALA A 175 8.40 0.29 -21.63
N ARG A 176 7.64 -0.61 -22.24
CA ARG A 176 7.44 -0.64 -23.68
C ARG A 176 6.04 -1.15 -24.03
N PRO A 177 5.42 -0.64 -25.12
CA PRO A 177 4.15 -1.16 -25.61
C PRO A 177 4.36 -2.51 -26.28
N MET A 178 3.36 -3.38 -26.18
CA MET A 178 3.32 -4.69 -26.81
C MET A 178 2.04 -4.86 -27.66
N ASN A 179 2.11 -5.71 -28.67
CA ASN A 179 0.94 -6.18 -29.41
C ASN A 179 0.21 -7.26 -28.62
N SER A 180 -1.01 -7.60 -29.01
CA SER A 180 -1.82 -8.65 -28.37
C SER A 180 -1.20 -10.06 -28.49
N ASP A 181 -0.28 -10.28 -29.40
CA ASP A 181 0.49 -11.52 -29.55
C ASP A 181 1.78 -11.53 -28.74
N PHE A 182 1.95 -10.59 -27.82
CA PHE A 182 3.15 -10.38 -26.99
C PHE A 182 4.42 -10.02 -27.77
N SER A 183 4.34 -9.71 -29.05
CA SER A 183 5.43 -9.05 -29.78
C SER A 183 5.56 -7.58 -29.35
N PHE A 184 6.75 -6.99 -29.53
CA PHE A 184 6.98 -5.60 -29.14
C PHE A 184 6.41 -4.63 -30.19
N ALA A 185 5.55 -3.71 -29.74
CA ALA A 185 4.96 -2.67 -30.58
C ALA A 185 5.82 -1.39 -30.67
N GLY A 186 6.83 -1.24 -29.81
CA GLY A 186 7.71 -0.08 -29.77
C GLY A 186 8.96 -0.31 -28.95
N ASP A 187 9.81 0.73 -28.89
CA ASP A 187 11.05 0.69 -28.13
C ASP A 187 10.78 0.78 -26.62
N ALA A 188 11.70 0.21 -25.83
CA ALA A 188 11.68 0.38 -24.38
C ALA A 188 12.14 1.79 -24.01
N VAL A 189 11.39 2.46 -23.11
CA VAL A 189 11.66 3.81 -22.63
C VAL A 189 11.84 3.78 -21.13
N GLN A 190 12.91 4.38 -20.64
CA GLN A 190 13.14 4.53 -19.21
C GLN A 190 12.08 5.44 -18.60
N GLN A 191 11.43 4.94 -17.57
CA GLN A 191 10.45 5.71 -16.81
C GLN A 191 11.16 6.54 -15.73
N PHE A 192 11.91 5.91 -14.86
CA PHE A 192 12.70 6.58 -13.84
C PHE A 192 13.81 5.70 -13.25
N SER A 193 14.71 6.34 -12.52
CA SER A 193 15.67 5.74 -11.59
C SER A 193 15.36 6.14 -10.15
N SER A 194 16.06 5.55 -9.17
CA SER A 194 15.98 5.99 -7.78
C SER A 194 16.39 7.46 -7.63
N GLN A 195 15.65 8.21 -6.81
CA GLN A 195 15.94 9.63 -6.58
C GLN A 195 17.08 9.80 -5.59
N PRO A 196 18.16 10.51 -5.97
CA PRO A 196 19.24 10.78 -5.05
C PRO A 196 18.77 11.64 -3.87
N GLU A 197 19.43 11.47 -2.73
CA GLU A 197 19.21 12.25 -1.50
C GLU A 197 17.79 12.12 -0.92
N THR A 198 17.14 11.00 -1.22
CA THR A 198 15.82 10.66 -0.67
C THR A 198 15.85 9.29 0.02
N TRP A 199 14.69 8.84 0.52
CA TRP A 199 14.54 7.50 1.08
C TRP A 199 14.90 6.38 0.07
N GLU A 200 14.91 6.68 -1.24
CA GLU A 200 15.21 5.70 -2.30
C GLU A 200 16.70 5.39 -2.46
N THR A 201 17.58 6.17 -1.83
CA THR A 201 19.04 6.03 -1.99
C THR A 201 19.75 6.05 -0.64
N MET A 202 19.18 5.36 0.34
CA MET A 202 19.78 5.26 1.68
C MET A 202 21.05 4.40 1.69
N ASP A 203 21.10 3.37 0.87
CA ASP A 203 22.23 2.44 0.77
C ASP A 203 22.65 2.13 -0.67
N ASN A 204 21.72 2.08 -1.62
CA ASN A 204 22.03 1.74 -3.00
C ASN A 204 21.09 2.45 -3.99
N ARG A 205 21.51 2.53 -5.26
CA ARG A 205 20.70 3.06 -6.34
C ARG A 205 19.91 1.94 -7.00
N VAL A 206 18.73 1.69 -6.46
CA VAL A 206 17.80 0.65 -6.92
C VAL A 206 16.43 1.25 -7.11
N ALA A 207 15.84 1.03 -8.29
CA ALA A 207 14.42 1.15 -8.56
C ALA A 207 14.01 -0.11 -9.32
N GLU A 208 13.27 -1.03 -8.68
CA GLU A 208 12.97 -2.35 -9.22
C GLU A 208 11.59 -2.86 -8.81
N GLY A 209 11.20 -4.05 -9.27
CA GLY A 209 9.91 -4.66 -8.95
C GLY A 209 8.71 -3.82 -9.35
N PRO A 210 8.60 -3.30 -10.60
CA PRO A 210 7.47 -2.48 -10.98
C PRO A 210 6.18 -3.31 -11.02
N PHE A 211 5.10 -2.77 -10.45
CA PHE A 211 3.76 -3.31 -10.60
C PHE A 211 2.76 -2.18 -10.84
N VAL A 212 2.08 -2.18 -11.97
CA VAL A 212 1.17 -1.11 -12.40
C VAL A 212 -0.27 -1.54 -12.30
N ILE A 213 -1.10 -0.67 -11.76
CA ILE A 213 -2.55 -0.77 -11.80
C ILE A 213 -3.16 0.53 -12.31
N LYS A 214 -4.38 0.47 -12.82
CA LYS A 214 -5.23 1.63 -13.11
C LYS A 214 -6.42 1.64 -12.17
N TYR A 215 -6.68 2.78 -11.55
CA TYR A 215 -7.86 2.95 -10.71
C TYR A 215 -8.40 4.38 -10.83
N ARG A 216 -9.69 4.50 -11.12
CA ARG A 216 -10.38 5.78 -11.30
C ARG A 216 -9.67 6.72 -12.28
N GLY A 217 -9.21 6.17 -13.43
CA GLY A 217 -8.56 6.90 -14.50
C GLY A 217 -7.11 7.33 -14.23
N ARG A 218 -6.51 6.92 -13.11
CA ARG A 218 -5.10 7.17 -12.76
C ARG A 218 -4.30 5.88 -12.77
N TYR A 219 -3.02 6.00 -13.10
CA TYR A 219 -2.07 4.88 -13.09
C TYR A 219 -1.18 5.00 -11.86
N TYR A 220 -1.01 3.88 -11.17
CA TYR A 220 -0.18 3.76 -9.98
C TYR A 220 0.84 2.65 -10.22
N MET A 221 2.10 2.99 -10.17
CA MET A 221 3.20 2.03 -10.18
C MET A 221 3.75 1.90 -8.78
N MET A 222 3.65 0.71 -8.20
CA MET A 222 4.39 0.36 -7.01
C MET A 222 5.75 -0.18 -7.41
N TYR A 223 6.80 0.17 -6.66
CA TYR A 223 8.18 -0.21 -6.96
C TYR A 223 9.02 -0.26 -5.69
N ASN A 224 10.17 -0.89 -5.77
CA ASN A 224 11.14 -0.99 -4.69
C ASN A 224 12.29 -0.03 -4.85
N ALA A 225 12.88 0.36 -3.72
CA ALA A 225 14.12 1.11 -3.67
C ALA A 225 15.04 0.63 -2.55
N ASN A 226 16.34 0.91 -2.67
CA ASN A 226 17.44 0.44 -1.85
C ASN A 226 17.78 -1.04 -2.09
N HIS A 227 18.72 -1.59 -1.32
CA HIS A 227 19.18 -2.96 -1.49
C HIS A 227 18.28 -3.95 -0.75
N THR A 228 17.94 -5.05 -1.40
CA THR A 228 17.05 -6.10 -0.87
C THR A 228 17.64 -6.91 0.29
N ALA A 229 18.97 -6.82 0.53
CA ALA A 229 19.58 -7.59 1.60
C ALA A 229 19.10 -7.11 2.99
N PRO A 230 18.66 -8.03 3.85
CA PRO A 230 18.11 -7.69 5.16
C PRO A 230 19.09 -6.97 6.08
N GLU A 231 20.39 -7.17 5.90
CA GLU A 231 21.44 -6.52 6.68
C GLU A 231 21.41 -4.99 6.55
N TYR A 232 20.95 -4.48 5.41
CA TYR A 232 20.80 -3.03 5.21
C TYR A 232 19.51 -2.50 5.84
N GLY A 233 18.42 -3.28 5.77
CA GLY A 233 17.12 -2.94 6.36
C GLY A 233 16.43 -1.73 5.74
N ASN A 234 16.84 -1.32 4.53
CA ASN A 234 16.33 -0.12 3.87
C ASN A 234 15.45 -0.40 2.66
N TYR A 235 15.29 -1.65 2.25
CA TYR A 235 14.40 -2.02 1.14
C TYR A 235 12.96 -1.68 1.48
N ARG A 236 12.31 -0.89 0.63
CA ARG A 236 10.98 -0.33 0.86
C ARG A 236 10.19 -0.24 -0.43
N LEU A 237 8.88 -0.20 -0.30
CA LEU A 237 7.95 0.01 -1.42
C LEU A 237 7.58 1.49 -1.52
N GLY A 238 7.69 2.03 -2.72
CA GLY A 238 7.21 3.35 -3.10
C GLY A 238 6.10 3.29 -4.12
N VAL A 239 5.47 4.43 -4.39
CA VAL A 239 4.47 4.60 -5.44
C VAL A 239 4.86 5.77 -6.33
N CYS A 240 4.66 5.60 -7.62
CA CYS A 240 4.70 6.66 -8.62
C CYS A 240 3.35 6.72 -9.34
N GLU A 241 2.73 7.90 -9.38
CA GLU A 241 1.49 8.15 -10.11
C GLU A 241 1.77 8.71 -11.51
N ALA A 242 0.87 8.39 -12.45
CA ALA A 242 0.92 8.95 -13.80
C ALA A 242 -0.49 9.15 -14.38
N ALA A 243 -0.59 9.99 -15.42
CA ALA A 243 -1.81 10.17 -16.19
C ALA A 243 -1.89 9.22 -17.41
N SER A 244 -0.81 8.48 -17.69
CA SER A 244 -0.74 7.52 -18.81
C SER A 244 0.21 6.37 -18.46
N PRO A 245 0.07 5.20 -19.12
CA PRO A 245 0.86 4.01 -18.77
C PRO A 245 2.36 4.15 -19.07
N MET A 246 2.76 5.09 -19.93
CA MET A 246 4.17 5.39 -20.23
C MET A 246 4.62 6.75 -19.66
N GLY A 247 3.84 7.34 -18.76
CA GLY A 247 4.06 8.69 -18.24
C GLY A 247 4.67 8.76 -16.84
N PHE A 248 5.19 7.66 -16.31
CA PHE A 248 5.80 7.65 -14.99
C PHE A 248 7.12 8.43 -14.97
N GLY A 249 7.32 9.20 -13.92
CA GLY A 249 8.53 10.02 -13.80
C GLY A 249 8.74 10.53 -12.38
N PRO A 250 9.87 11.22 -12.12
CA PRO A 250 10.20 11.71 -10.78
C PRO A 250 9.11 12.59 -10.14
N GLY A 251 8.34 13.34 -10.95
CA GLY A 251 7.24 14.19 -10.49
C GLY A 251 6.07 13.43 -9.86
N GLY A 252 5.80 12.22 -10.34
CA GLY A 252 4.72 11.37 -9.83
C GLY A 252 5.06 10.53 -8.60
N LYS A 253 6.35 10.48 -8.20
CA LYS A 253 6.79 9.68 -7.06
C LYS A 253 6.32 10.25 -5.73
N TYR A 254 5.90 9.35 -4.84
CA TYR A 254 5.64 9.76 -3.46
C TYR A 254 6.95 10.10 -2.74
N PRO A 255 6.96 11.14 -1.91
CA PRO A 255 8.16 11.55 -1.19
C PRO A 255 8.50 10.65 0.01
N TRP A 256 7.66 9.67 0.31
CA TRP A 256 7.88 8.64 1.34
C TRP A 256 7.54 7.26 0.79
N PRO A 257 8.09 6.19 1.38
CA PRO A 257 7.67 4.84 1.06
C PRO A 257 6.25 4.57 1.57
N VAL A 258 5.49 3.74 0.86
CA VAL A 258 4.14 3.33 1.30
C VAL A 258 4.17 2.08 2.19
N VAL A 259 5.23 1.27 2.07
CA VAL A 259 5.52 0.17 2.99
C VAL A 259 7.01 0.20 3.32
N GLY A 260 7.33 0.20 4.60
CA GLY A 260 8.69 0.13 5.13
C GLY A 260 8.83 -0.94 6.22
N PRO A 261 10.01 -1.08 6.80
CA PRO A 261 10.20 -1.95 7.95
C PRO A 261 9.25 -1.58 9.10
N ASP A 262 8.78 -2.55 9.86
CA ASP A 262 7.82 -2.30 10.96
C ASP A 262 8.41 -1.55 12.17
N THR A 263 9.71 -1.25 12.14
CA THR A 263 10.39 -0.42 13.14
C THR A 263 10.35 1.07 12.88
N GLU A 264 10.03 1.47 11.65
CA GLU A 264 10.08 2.88 11.26
C GLU A 264 8.69 3.32 10.84
N PRO A 265 8.04 4.22 11.59
CA PRO A 265 6.77 4.79 11.18
C PRO A 265 6.92 5.44 9.81
N LEU A 266 6.06 5.07 8.88
CA LEU A 266 6.02 5.68 7.55
C LEU A 266 5.49 7.10 7.68
N ASP A 267 6.18 8.06 7.04
CA ASP A 267 5.81 9.47 7.07
C ASP A 267 5.45 9.99 8.48
N ASN A 268 6.13 9.47 9.50
CA ASN A 268 5.90 9.80 10.88
C ASN A 268 7.00 10.72 11.39
N ASP A 269 6.60 11.86 11.94
CA ASP A 269 7.50 12.86 12.50
C ASP A 269 7.83 12.60 13.99
N ASN A 270 7.42 11.46 14.57
CA ASN A 270 7.59 11.16 15.99
C ASN A 270 8.82 10.29 16.30
N THR A 271 9.62 9.91 15.31
CA THR A 271 10.80 9.08 15.52
C THR A 271 12.06 9.91 15.47
N ASP A 272 12.83 9.91 16.54
CA ASP A 272 14.16 10.52 16.64
C ASP A 272 15.24 9.44 16.60
N LEU A 273 16.12 9.47 15.59
CA LEU A 273 17.32 8.65 15.58
C LEU A 273 18.36 9.29 16.50
N ILE A 274 18.66 8.64 17.61
CA ILE A 274 19.55 9.21 18.62
C ILE A 274 20.99 8.87 18.28
N VAL A 275 21.21 7.68 17.80
CA VAL A 275 22.52 7.19 17.50
C VAL A 275 22.51 6.20 16.43
N TYR A 276 23.71 6.39 15.86
CA TYR A 276 24.08 5.35 15.11
C TYR A 276 25.54 5.06 15.07
N GLY A 277 25.91 3.82 15.12
CA GLY A 277 27.23 3.43 14.71
C GLY A 277 27.55 4.01 13.34
N ASN A 278 26.68 3.93 12.41
CA ASN A 278 26.88 4.42 11.04
C ASN A 278 25.62 4.78 10.31
N GLY A 279 24.61 4.83 11.00
CA GLY A 279 23.40 5.34 10.58
C GLY A 279 22.55 4.71 9.62
N THR A 280 22.99 3.99 8.85
CA THR A 280 22.32 3.03 8.02
C THR A 280 22.82 1.70 8.50
N PHE A 281 22.10 0.66 8.25
CA PHE A 281 22.55 -0.69 8.48
C PHE A 281 23.81 -1.08 7.70
N ASN A 282 24.56 -0.12 7.19
CA ASN A 282 25.88 -0.39 6.67
C ASN A 282 26.74 -0.94 7.79
N PRO A 283 27.30 -2.14 7.66
CA PRO A 283 28.11 -2.75 8.70
C PRO A 283 29.43 -2.02 8.83
N VAL A 284 29.43 -0.89 9.55
CA VAL A 284 30.66 -0.28 9.94
C VAL A 284 31.17 -0.97 11.15
N ASN A 285 32.18 -1.77 10.93
CA ASN A 285 32.99 -2.32 12.01
C ASN A 285 32.18 -2.87 13.18
N LEU A 286 31.00 -3.46 12.87
CA LEU A 286 30.20 -4.21 13.82
C LEU A 286 30.98 -5.46 14.32
N ASP A 287 32.15 -5.70 13.76
CA ASP A 287 33.18 -6.61 14.30
C ASP A 287 33.86 -6.03 15.52
N ALA A 288 33.81 -4.72 15.76
CA ALA A 288 34.38 -4.12 16.95
C ALA A 288 33.64 -4.60 18.21
N ASP A 289 34.40 -4.89 19.27
CA ASP A 289 33.87 -5.26 20.56
C ASP A 289 33.34 -4.04 21.33
N THR A 290 33.66 -2.83 20.87
CA THR A 290 33.26 -1.57 21.49
C THR A 290 32.94 -0.52 20.45
N ILE A 291 31.73 0.05 20.54
CA ILE A 291 31.25 1.14 19.67
C ILE A 291 31.04 2.37 20.54
N ARG A 292 31.69 3.49 20.19
CA ARG A 292 31.56 4.79 20.87
C ARG A 292 30.82 5.78 19.99
N PHE A 293 29.94 6.55 20.58
CA PHE A 293 29.11 7.53 19.89
C PHE A 293 28.65 8.65 20.81
N ASP A 294 28.33 9.80 20.24
CA ASP A 294 27.86 10.96 20.96
C ASP A 294 26.40 11.28 20.61
N ILE A 295 25.61 11.62 21.63
CA ILE A 295 24.25 12.14 21.48
C ILE A 295 24.28 13.62 21.83
N ASP A 296 23.81 14.48 20.94
CA ASP A 296 23.88 15.94 21.07
C ASP A 296 22.62 16.55 21.78
N HIS A 297 21.56 15.78 21.90
CA HIS A 297 20.28 16.20 22.49
C HIS A 297 19.82 15.28 23.63
N ALA A 298 18.82 15.72 24.36
CA ALA A 298 18.17 14.89 25.38
C ALA A 298 17.09 14.01 24.75
N ILE A 299 16.97 12.81 25.30
CA ILE A 299 15.90 11.88 24.92
C ILE A 299 14.55 12.45 25.34
N LYS A 300 13.60 12.47 24.43
CA LYS A 300 12.27 13.07 24.65
C LYS A 300 11.19 12.04 24.89
N ASN A 301 11.29 10.88 24.23
CA ASN A 301 10.28 9.81 24.24
C ASN A 301 10.82 8.58 24.97
N HIS A 302 10.94 7.47 24.27
CA HIS A 302 11.47 6.21 24.78
C HIS A 302 12.56 5.67 23.84
N PRO A 303 13.77 5.39 24.35
CA PRO A 303 14.82 4.81 23.51
C PRO A 303 14.54 3.33 23.23
N TYR A 304 14.77 2.96 21.98
CA TYR A 304 14.70 1.59 21.50
C TYR A 304 15.96 1.23 20.72
N LEU A 305 16.50 0.05 20.99
CA LEU A 305 17.62 -0.50 20.25
C LEU A 305 17.11 -1.45 19.16
N LYS A 306 17.33 -1.10 17.92
CA LYS A 306 17.13 -2.00 16.78
C LYS A 306 18.40 -2.83 16.59
N LEU A 307 18.25 -4.13 16.61
CA LEU A 307 19.35 -5.09 16.57
C LEU A 307 19.08 -6.17 15.52
N ALA A 308 20.07 -6.40 14.66
CA ALA A 308 20.11 -7.58 13.81
C ALA A 308 21.38 -8.39 14.11
N GLN A 309 21.23 -9.70 14.34
CA GLN A 309 22.34 -10.58 14.67
C GLN A 309 22.23 -11.95 14.00
N ARG A 310 23.37 -12.52 13.71
CA ARG A 310 23.52 -13.94 13.31
C ARG A 310 24.22 -14.68 14.45
N GLY A 311 23.55 -15.69 15.03
CA GLY A 311 24.01 -16.30 16.27
C GLY A 311 23.84 -15.39 17.48
N GLY A 312 24.31 -15.78 18.65
CA GLY A 312 24.13 -15.00 19.88
C GLY A 312 25.16 -13.88 20.02
N CYS A 313 24.68 -12.66 20.36
CA CYS A 313 25.52 -11.56 20.80
C CYS A 313 24.94 -10.98 22.12
N GLU A 314 25.78 -10.87 23.13
CA GLU A 314 25.46 -10.06 24.29
C GLU A 314 25.83 -8.61 23.96
N VAL A 315 24.86 -7.73 24.07
CA VAL A 315 25.03 -6.29 23.82
C VAL A 315 24.77 -5.53 25.10
N ALA A 316 25.71 -4.69 25.51
CA ALA A 316 25.55 -3.83 26.67
C ALA A 316 25.71 -2.36 26.26
N LEU A 317 24.84 -1.50 26.79
CA LEU A 317 24.88 -0.05 26.65
C LEU A 317 25.35 0.59 27.96
N ASN A 318 26.42 1.35 27.90
CA ASN A 318 27.04 2.01 29.07
C ASN A 318 27.27 1.06 30.24
N GLY A 319 27.66 -0.20 29.93
CA GLY A 319 27.94 -1.25 30.92
C GLY A 319 26.72 -2.04 31.42
N HIS A 320 25.52 -1.75 30.91
CA HIS A 320 24.30 -2.50 31.23
C HIS A 320 23.90 -3.40 30.08
N VAL A 321 23.75 -4.70 30.34
CA VAL A 321 23.32 -5.66 29.31
C VAL A 321 21.88 -5.36 28.90
N VAL A 322 21.68 -5.08 27.61
CA VAL A 322 20.39 -4.78 26.99
C VAL A 322 19.90 -5.90 26.07
N ASN A 323 20.83 -6.74 25.58
CA ASN A 323 20.51 -7.96 24.85
C ASN A 323 21.46 -9.09 25.26
N ALA A 324 20.90 -10.23 25.62
CA ALA A 324 21.65 -11.46 25.89
C ALA A 324 21.14 -12.62 25.00
N GLY A 325 20.58 -12.30 23.85
CA GLY A 325 19.95 -13.26 22.94
C GLY A 325 20.92 -14.26 22.33
N SER A 326 20.45 -15.50 22.16
CA SER A 326 21.22 -16.61 21.58
C SER A 326 20.82 -16.96 20.16
N LYS A 327 19.83 -16.29 19.59
CA LYS A 327 19.25 -16.59 18.26
C LYS A 327 19.69 -15.55 17.22
N ALA A 328 19.73 -16.00 15.98
CA ALA A 328 19.79 -15.09 14.83
C ALA A 328 18.41 -14.43 14.66
N ASP A 329 18.34 -13.13 14.83
CA ASP A 329 17.09 -12.38 14.75
C ASP A 329 17.29 -10.89 14.46
N TYR A 330 16.18 -10.24 14.12
CA TYR A 330 16.01 -8.79 14.10
C TYR A 330 15.04 -8.42 15.22
N ARG A 331 15.41 -7.47 16.06
CA ARG A 331 14.60 -7.10 17.22
C ARG A 331 14.61 -5.61 17.46
N LEU A 332 13.49 -5.11 17.98
CA LEU A 332 13.40 -3.81 18.61
C LEU A 332 13.29 -4.00 20.10
N ILE A 333 14.25 -3.47 20.84
CA ILE A 333 14.41 -3.70 22.29
C ILE A 333 14.20 -2.38 23.02
N PRO A 334 13.23 -2.26 23.94
CA PRO A 334 13.05 -1.05 24.74
C PRO A 334 14.24 -0.87 25.69
N ILE A 335 14.73 0.35 25.79
CA ILE A 335 15.88 0.74 26.61
C ILE A 335 15.41 1.67 27.72
N ASP A 336 15.87 1.46 28.96
CA ASP A 336 15.64 2.41 30.04
C ASP A 336 16.34 3.75 29.71
N ASN A 337 15.60 4.85 29.74
CA ASN A 337 16.07 6.21 29.46
C ASN A 337 17.32 6.58 30.25
N LYS A 338 17.47 6.04 31.45
CA LYS A 338 18.63 6.29 32.36
C LYS A 338 19.93 5.72 31.82
N LEU A 339 19.84 4.73 30.89
CA LEU A 339 21.01 4.09 30.31
C LEU A 339 21.59 4.91 29.16
N VAL A 340 20.81 5.84 28.58
CA VAL A 340 21.24 6.67 27.47
C VAL A 340 21.59 8.07 27.97
N ARG A 341 22.74 8.59 27.56
CA ARG A 341 23.31 9.85 28.04
C ARG A 341 23.38 10.87 26.92
N LYS A 342 23.14 12.15 27.25
CA LYS A 342 23.60 13.21 26.37
C LYS A 342 25.14 13.24 26.45
N GLY A 343 25.85 13.30 25.32
CA GLY A 343 27.29 13.14 25.22
C GLY A 343 27.68 11.71 24.90
N GLU A 344 28.89 11.29 25.33
CA GLU A 344 29.44 9.98 24.98
C GLU A 344 28.62 8.81 25.56
N ASN A 345 28.33 7.84 24.67
CA ASN A 345 27.74 6.54 24.99
C ASN A 345 28.63 5.43 24.43
N ILE A 346 28.57 4.27 25.07
CA ILE A 346 29.43 3.13 24.74
C ILE A 346 28.54 1.89 24.63
N ILE A 347 28.58 1.24 23.46
CA ILE A 347 28.03 -0.10 23.30
C ILE A 347 29.19 -1.10 23.28
N THR A 348 29.07 -2.16 24.07
CA THR A 348 30.00 -3.30 24.03
C THR A 348 29.28 -4.53 23.53
N VAL A 349 29.96 -5.31 22.70
CA VAL A 349 29.44 -6.53 22.06
C VAL A 349 30.31 -7.72 22.44
N LYS A 350 29.68 -8.75 22.99
CA LYS A 350 30.34 -10.01 23.26
C LYS A 350 29.66 -11.13 22.48
N ARG A 351 30.39 -11.76 21.59
CA ARG A 351 29.89 -12.81 20.72
C ARG A 351 29.89 -14.15 21.42
N ALA A 352 28.81 -14.92 21.28
CA ALA A 352 28.66 -16.24 21.91
C ALA A 352 29.53 -17.30 21.24
N GLY A 353 29.91 -17.13 19.97
CA GLY A 353 30.70 -18.09 19.23
C GLY A 353 31.43 -17.47 18.01
N LYS A 354 32.25 -18.25 17.35
CA LYS A 354 33.06 -17.78 16.20
C LYS A 354 32.22 -17.31 15.01
N ASN A 355 30.99 -17.82 14.87
CA ASN A 355 30.07 -17.48 13.78
C ASN A 355 29.03 -16.44 14.20
N SER A 356 29.09 -15.93 15.44
CA SER A 356 28.17 -14.91 15.89
C SER A 356 28.60 -13.55 15.33
N GLN A 357 27.65 -12.84 14.71
CA GLN A 357 27.86 -11.55 14.10
C GLN A 357 26.77 -10.57 14.54
N LEU A 358 27.16 -9.38 14.89
CA LEU A 358 26.26 -8.23 14.94
C LEU A 358 26.19 -7.67 13.51
N VAL A 359 24.99 -7.67 12.90
CA VAL A 359 24.81 -7.32 11.50
C VAL A 359 24.33 -5.90 11.34
N ALA A 360 23.45 -5.46 12.23
CA ALA A 360 22.92 -4.10 12.24
C ALA A 360 22.64 -3.63 13.68
N LEU A 361 22.77 -2.32 13.88
CA LEU A 361 22.50 -1.68 15.17
C LEU A 361 22.08 -0.23 14.95
N ALA A 362 20.96 0.17 15.57
CA ALA A 362 20.53 1.55 15.62
C ALA A 362 19.77 1.82 16.93
N LEU A 363 19.83 3.06 17.41
CA LEU A 363 19.12 3.50 18.60
C LEU A 363 18.17 4.64 18.22
N TYR A 364 16.89 4.50 18.56
CA TYR A 364 15.82 5.44 18.25
C TYR A 364 15.20 6.01 19.51
N ASP A 365 14.75 7.27 19.46
CA ASP A 365 13.84 7.86 20.44
C ASP A 365 12.43 7.92 19.83
N MET A 366 11.54 7.02 20.21
CA MET A 366 10.22 6.84 19.60
C MET A 366 9.12 7.06 20.64
N ALA A 367 8.03 7.72 20.23
CA ALA A 367 6.86 7.88 21.09
C ALA A 367 6.17 6.54 21.33
N ASP A 368 6.00 5.78 20.26
CA ASP A 368 5.41 4.45 20.28
C ASP A 368 6.23 3.54 19.38
N ALA A 369 6.56 2.34 19.85
CA ALA A 369 7.29 1.37 19.07
C ALA A 369 6.80 -0.04 19.37
N LYS A 370 6.67 -0.82 18.32
CA LYS A 370 6.50 -2.26 18.41
C LYS A 370 7.80 -2.89 18.90
N THR A 371 7.71 -3.78 19.86
CA THR A 371 8.86 -4.53 20.40
C THR A 371 8.85 -5.97 19.95
N GLY A 372 10.02 -6.60 19.93
CA GLY A 372 10.18 -8.01 19.57
C GLY A 372 10.73 -8.23 18.16
N ASP A 373 10.29 -9.30 17.51
CA ASP A 373 10.75 -9.66 16.17
C ASP A 373 10.22 -8.68 15.13
N LEU A 374 11.07 -8.30 14.17
CA LEU A 374 10.79 -7.29 13.16
C LEU A 374 10.59 -7.90 11.79
N MET A 375 9.67 -7.33 11.02
CA MET A 375 9.55 -7.55 9.59
C MET A 375 10.38 -6.51 8.85
N LEU A 376 11.29 -6.95 8.01
CA LEU A 376 12.25 -6.09 7.31
C LEU A 376 12.17 -6.29 5.80
N THR A 377 12.69 -5.33 5.06
CA THR A 377 12.86 -5.41 3.61
C THR A 377 11.58 -5.80 2.85
N PRO A 378 10.46 -5.09 3.07
CA PRO A 378 9.26 -5.32 2.29
C PRO A 378 9.53 -5.01 0.82
N GLY A 379 9.09 -5.88 -0.08
CA GLY A 379 9.36 -5.68 -1.47
C GLY A 379 8.69 -6.64 -2.44
N GLN A 380 8.96 -6.45 -3.72
CA GLN A 380 8.43 -7.20 -4.85
C GLN A 380 6.89 -7.27 -4.79
N PRO A 381 6.22 -6.18 -5.15
CA PRO A 381 4.77 -6.07 -5.03
C PRO A 381 4.05 -6.83 -6.13
N SER A 382 2.93 -7.44 -5.78
CA SER A 382 1.89 -7.89 -6.69
C SER A 382 0.55 -7.39 -6.17
N ILE A 383 -0.25 -6.71 -6.98
CA ILE A 383 -1.50 -6.08 -6.54
C ILE A 383 -2.67 -6.81 -7.18
N VAL A 384 -3.62 -7.26 -6.35
CA VAL A 384 -4.78 -8.01 -6.81
C VAL A 384 -6.08 -7.47 -6.19
N ARG A 385 -7.20 -7.73 -6.85
CA ARG A 385 -8.52 -7.55 -6.22
C ARG A 385 -8.77 -8.62 -5.19
N GLY A 386 -9.37 -8.26 -4.06
CA GLY A 386 -9.82 -9.20 -3.04
C GLY A 386 -10.90 -10.16 -3.54
N PRO A 387 -11.27 -11.18 -2.74
CA PRO A 387 -12.28 -12.17 -3.14
C PRO A 387 -13.64 -11.52 -3.47
N ASN A 388 -14.05 -10.48 -2.72
CA ASN A 388 -15.28 -9.73 -2.97
C ASN A 388 -15.26 -8.84 -4.22
N GLY A 389 -14.08 -8.71 -4.88
CA GLY A 389 -13.86 -7.90 -6.07
C GLY A 389 -13.76 -6.38 -5.83
N TRP A 390 -14.19 -5.88 -4.67
CA TRP A 390 -14.13 -4.44 -4.33
C TRP A 390 -12.80 -4.02 -3.71
N GLU A 391 -12.26 -4.82 -2.81
CA GLU A 391 -11.02 -4.55 -2.11
C GLU A 391 -9.80 -4.67 -3.02
N TRP A 392 -8.74 -3.88 -2.72
CA TRP A 392 -7.42 -4.02 -3.30
C TRP A 392 -6.46 -4.56 -2.25
N TRP A 393 -5.65 -5.52 -2.65
CA TRP A 393 -4.69 -6.18 -1.77
C TRP A 393 -3.30 -6.17 -2.40
N LEU A 394 -2.32 -5.82 -1.58
CA LEU A 394 -0.91 -5.97 -1.87
C LEU A 394 -0.48 -7.36 -1.39
N VAL A 395 0.15 -8.13 -2.27
CA VAL A 395 0.91 -9.34 -1.95
C VAL A 395 2.37 -9.00 -2.16
N TYR A 396 3.20 -9.21 -1.17
CA TYR A 396 4.60 -8.80 -1.21
C TYR A 396 5.46 -9.65 -0.29
N MET A 397 6.75 -9.69 -0.53
CA MET A 397 7.68 -10.35 0.38
C MET A 397 8.09 -9.42 1.53
N ALA A 398 8.35 -10.01 2.69
CA ALA A 398 9.15 -9.37 3.74
C ALA A 398 9.95 -10.42 4.51
N ASN A 399 11.03 -9.98 5.19
CA ASN A 399 11.87 -10.85 5.97
C ASN A 399 11.46 -10.84 7.44
N LYS A 400 11.15 -12.01 7.97
CA LYS A 400 11.17 -12.26 9.41
C LYS A 400 12.51 -12.91 9.75
N ALA A 401 13.34 -12.20 10.49
CA ALA A 401 14.76 -12.56 10.66
C ALA A 401 15.46 -12.70 9.29
N TRP A 402 15.92 -13.88 8.90
CA TRP A 402 16.64 -14.13 7.64
C TRP A 402 15.78 -14.89 6.61
N LYS A 403 14.48 -15.06 6.88
CA LYS A 403 13.58 -15.83 6.05
C LYS A 403 12.62 -14.89 5.32
N ARG A 404 12.72 -14.85 4.00
CA ARG A 404 11.72 -14.19 3.15
C ARG A 404 10.41 -14.95 3.20
N SER A 405 9.32 -14.25 3.22
CA SER A 405 7.97 -14.82 3.31
C SER A 405 6.97 -13.88 2.67
N GLN A 406 5.86 -14.41 2.18
CA GLN A 406 4.81 -13.61 1.58
C GLN A 406 3.87 -13.04 2.63
N HIS A 407 3.55 -11.78 2.45
CA HIS A 407 2.65 -10.99 3.27
C HIS A 407 1.50 -10.48 2.41
N ILE A 408 0.40 -10.16 3.03
CA ILE A 408 -0.70 -9.42 2.41
C ILE A 408 -1.09 -8.24 3.30
N ASP A 409 -1.30 -7.10 2.66
CA ASP A 409 -1.87 -5.94 3.34
C ASP A 409 -2.84 -5.21 2.43
N ARG A 410 -3.80 -4.55 3.04
CA ARG A 410 -4.86 -3.89 2.30
C ARG A 410 -4.39 -2.57 1.73
N ILE A 411 -4.81 -2.29 0.49
CA ILE A 411 -4.59 -1.01 -0.18
C ILE A 411 -5.86 -0.16 -0.05
N HIS A 412 -5.66 1.11 0.28
CA HIS A 412 -6.68 2.14 0.29
C HIS A 412 -6.30 3.31 -0.61
N PHE A 413 -7.30 3.98 -1.17
CA PHE A 413 -7.10 5.20 -1.95
C PHE A 413 -7.71 6.38 -1.18
N THR A 414 -6.87 7.32 -0.77
CA THR A 414 -7.25 8.48 0.03
C THR A 414 -6.81 9.74 -0.66
N GLY A 415 -7.74 10.64 -0.97
CA GLY A 415 -7.43 11.86 -1.71
C GLY A 415 -6.78 11.61 -3.07
N GLY A 416 -7.11 10.50 -3.74
CA GLY A 416 -6.49 10.06 -4.99
C GLY A 416 -5.11 9.44 -4.83
N ARG A 417 -4.62 9.22 -3.61
CA ARG A 417 -3.32 8.58 -3.31
C ARG A 417 -3.50 7.16 -2.84
N LEU A 418 -2.57 6.29 -3.21
CA LEU A 418 -2.51 4.91 -2.76
C LEU A 418 -1.81 4.81 -1.41
N TYR A 419 -2.44 4.12 -0.46
CA TYR A 419 -1.89 3.80 0.86
C TYR A 419 -1.99 2.29 1.11
N VAL A 420 -1.11 1.78 1.95
CA VAL A 420 -1.11 0.37 2.39
C VAL A 420 -1.21 0.33 3.91
N ASP A 421 -2.03 -0.57 4.45
CA ASP A 421 -2.23 -0.71 5.90
C ASP A 421 -1.02 -1.29 6.65
N GLY A 422 0.00 -1.71 5.93
CA GLY A 422 1.04 -2.49 6.52
C GLY A 422 2.40 -1.82 6.60
N ILE A 423 3.40 -2.43 7.20
CA ILE A 423 3.53 -3.91 7.30
C ILE A 423 2.80 -4.44 8.55
N THR A 424 1.83 -5.34 8.37
CA THR A 424 1.15 -5.99 9.49
C THR A 424 1.82 -7.30 9.89
N SER A 425 1.66 -7.66 11.15
CA SER A 425 2.11 -8.93 11.74
C SER A 425 1.06 -9.40 12.74
N PRO A 426 1.14 -10.63 13.27
CA PRO A 426 0.18 -11.10 14.28
C PRO A 426 0.04 -10.21 15.51
N ASP A 427 1.11 -9.43 15.81
CA ASP A 427 1.16 -8.56 16.98
C ASP A 427 0.81 -7.09 16.65
N THR A 428 0.44 -6.78 15.41
CA THR A 428 0.05 -5.42 15.03
C THR A 428 -1.29 -5.08 15.64
N GLU A 429 -1.32 -4.02 16.45
CA GLU A 429 -2.55 -3.51 17.05
C GLU A 429 -3.43 -2.83 16.01
N GLY A 430 -4.74 -2.81 16.26
CA GLY A 430 -5.73 -2.16 15.41
C GLY A 430 -6.60 -3.12 14.62
N PHE A 431 -7.37 -2.55 13.71
CA PHE A 431 -8.33 -3.26 12.89
C PHE A 431 -7.75 -3.51 11.49
N HIS A 432 -7.29 -4.74 11.26
CA HIS A 432 -6.69 -5.19 9.99
C HIS A 432 -7.40 -6.45 9.49
N PRO A 433 -8.66 -6.36 9.06
CA PRO A 433 -9.48 -7.52 8.74
C PRO A 433 -8.91 -8.31 7.57
N VAL A 434 -9.09 -9.64 7.60
CA VAL A 434 -8.80 -10.52 6.46
C VAL A 434 -9.63 -10.12 5.23
N PRO A 435 -9.19 -10.51 4.00
CA PRO A 435 -9.94 -10.21 2.79
C PRO A 435 -11.40 -10.64 2.87
N ALA A 436 -12.31 -9.73 2.52
CA ALA A 436 -13.74 -10.01 2.56
C ALA A 436 -14.13 -10.97 1.43
N MET A 437 -14.87 -12.03 1.78
CA MET A 437 -15.41 -12.97 0.80
C MET A 437 -16.63 -12.38 0.10
N PRO A 438 -16.96 -12.78 -1.13
CA PRO A 438 -18.17 -12.34 -1.82
C PRO A 438 -19.42 -12.81 -1.09
N GLN A 439 -20.53 -12.07 -1.19
CA GLN A 439 -21.82 -12.49 -0.62
C GLN A 439 -22.30 -13.79 -1.25
N HIS A 440 -22.06 -13.96 -2.55
CA HIS A 440 -22.33 -15.21 -3.26
C HIS A 440 -21.17 -15.58 -4.17
N ALA A 441 -20.86 -16.87 -4.23
CA ALA A 441 -19.91 -17.46 -5.19
C ALA A 441 -20.41 -18.83 -5.64
N GLY A 442 -20.29 -19.11 -6.93
CA GLY A 442 -20.77 -20.35 -7.55
C GLY A 442 -20.62 -20.31 -9.05
N THR A 443 -21.57 -20.91 -9.76
CA THR A 443 -21.65 -20.90 -11.24
C THR A 443 -22.98 -20.35 -11.77
N SER A 444 -23.88 -19.91 -10.88
CA SER A 444 -25.16 -19.29 -11.21
C SER A 444 -25.57 -18.28 -10.13
N LEU A 445 -26.57 -17.45 -10.43
CA LEU A 445 -27.20 -16.54 -9.47
C LEU A 445 -28.48 -17.15 -8.86
N ASP A 446 -28.67 -18.48 -8.92
CA ASP A 446 -29.84 -19.14 -8.37
C ASP A 446 -30.01 -18.86 -6.87
N GLY A 447 -31.15 -18.32 -6.50
CA GLY A 447 -31.43 -17.92 -5.11
C GLY A 447 -30.81 -16.62 -4.64
N VAL A 448 -30.09 -15.89 -5.49
CA VAL A 448 -29.53 -14.56 -5.18
C VAL A 448 -30.59 -13.49 -5.42
N SER A 449 -30.86 -12.68 -4.40
CA SER A 449 -31.65 -11.44 -4.56
C SER A 449 -30.74 -10.33 -5.06
N VAL A 450 -30.85 -10.00 -6.33
CA VAL A 450 -30.00 -8.97 -6.95
C VAL A 450 -30.49 -7.58 -6.58
N SER A 451 -29.61 -6.73 -6.06
CA SER A 451 -29.86 -5.32 -5.78
C SER A 451 -29.73 -4.47 -7.05
N ASP A 452 -29.86 -3.18 -6.94
CA ASP A 452 -29.67 -2.24 -8.06
C ASP A 452 -28.27 -1.62 -8.08
N ALA A 453 -27.40 -1.99 -7.11
CA ALA A 453 -26.00 -1.58 -7.08
C ALA A 453 -25.13 -2.76 -6.62
N TYR A 454 -24.31 -3.29 -7.52
CA TYR A 454 -23.52 -4.50 -7.27
C TYR A 454 -22.32 -4.61 -8.19
N LEU A 455 -21.41 -5.49 -7.81
CA LEU A 455 -20.37 -6.09 -8.63
C LEU A 455 -20.70 -7.55 -8.92
N LEU A 456 -20.63 -7.92 -10.19
CA LEU A 456 -20.72 -9.29 -10.68
C LEU A 456 -19.42 -9.62 -11.42
N GLU A 457 -18.70 -10.64 -10.95
CA GLU A 457 -17.58 -11.21 -11.70
C GLU A 457 -18.02 -12.56 -12.30
N VAL A 458 -17.76 -12.79 -13.58
CA VAL A 458 -18.07 -14.04 -14.28
C VAL A 458 -16.85 -14.50 -15.06
N THR A 459 -16.43 -15.75 -14.82
CA THR A 459 -15.44 -16.41 -15.67
C THR A 459 -16.16 -17.44 -16.53
N PHE A 460 -16.14 -17.24 -17.84
CA PHE A 460 -16.67 -18.21 -18.78
C PHE A 460 -15.60 -19.25 -19.12
N ALA A 461 -16.02 -20.51 -19.25
CA ALA A 461 -15.16 -21.57 -19.72
C ALA A 461 -14.76 -21.37 -21.20
N ALA A 462 -13.59 -21.87 -21.58
CA ALA A 462 -13.19 -21.97 -22.99
C ALA A 462 -14.22 -22.77 -23.80
N HIS A 463 -14.39 -22.44 -25.08
CA HIS A 463 -15.37 -23.03 -26.01
C HIS A 463 -16.85 -22.87 -25.59
N SER A 464 -17.14 -21.89 -24.74
CA SER A 464 -18.53 -21.52 -24.42
C SER A 464 -19.21 -20.85 -25.60
N SER A 465 -20.32 -21.42 -26.08
CA SER A 465 -20.94 -21.03 -27.35
C SER A 465 -21.65 -19.68 -27.35
N ASP A 466 -21.93 -19.11 -26.19
CA ASP A 466 -22.66 -17.84 -26.06
C ASP A 466 -22.26 -17.11 -24.75
N GLN A 467 -21.09 -16.47 -24.79
CA GLN A 467 -20.62 -15.67 -23.65
C GLN A 467 -21.33 -14.31 -23.66
N ALA A 468 -22.36 -14.17 -22.85
CA ALA A 468 -23.10 -12.93 -22.74
C ALA A 468 -23.73 -12.77 -21.36
N VAL A 469 -23.96 -11.51 -20.97
CA VAL A 469 -24.68 -11.15 -19.74
C VAL A 469 -25.77 -10.14 -20.07
N SER A 470 -27.01 -10.41 -19.67
CA SER A 470 -28.13 -9.50 -19.76
C SER A 470 -28.39 -8.83 -18.42
N ILE A 471 -28.49 -7.51 -18.39
CA ILE A 471 -28.71 -6.70 -17.19
C ILE A 471 -29.85 -5.74 -17.49
N GLY A 472 -31.00 -5.97 -16.83
CA GLY A 472 -32.21 -5.23 -17.13
C GLY A 472 -32.65 -5.48 -18.57
N ASP A 473 -32.66 -4.42 -19.36
CA ASP A 473 -32.99 -4.41 -20.79
C ASP A 473 -31.75 -4.48 -21.70
N ARG A 474 -30.55 -4.51 -21.14
CA ARG A 474 -29.28 -4.52 -21.90
C ARG A 474 -28.71 -5.91 -21.97
N ARG A 475 -28.37 -6.37 -23.17
CA ARG A 475 -27.54 -7.57 -23.39
C ARG A 475 -26.17 -7.16 -23.87
N ILE A 476 -25.14 -7.55 -23.11
CA ILE A 476 -23.73 -7.39 -23.45
C ILE A 476 -23.25 -8.77 -23.94
N SER A 477 -22.71 -8.81 -25.13
CA SER A 477 -22.12 -10.01 -25.74
C SER A 477 -20.62 -9.83 -25.91
N LEU A 478 -19.90 -10.93 -26.02
CA LEU A 478 -18.47 -10.90 -26.27
C LEU A 478 -18.18 -10.07 -27.55
N PRO A 479 -17.29 -9.06 -27.47
CA PRO A 479 -16.87 -8.29 -28.65
C PRO A 479 -16.27 -9.17 -29.75
N SER A 480 -16.56 -8.86 -31.00
CA SER A 480 -16.15 -9.69 -32.17
C SER A 480 -14.63 -9.82 -32.34
N GLN A 481 -13.84 -8.94 -31.74
CA GLN A 481 -12.37 -9.00 -31.75
C GLN A 481 -11.80 -9.99 -30.71
N MET A 482 -12.62 -10.45 -29.76
CA MET A 482 -12.24 -11.45 -28.78
C MET A 482 -12.62 -12.84 -29.27
N SER A 483 -11.78 -13.84 -28.99
CA SER A 483 -12.02 -15.21 -29.49
C SER A 483 -13.12 -15.90 -28.69
N SER A 484 -14.16 -16.37 -29.37
CA SER A 484 -15.21 -17.17 -28.73
C SER A 484 -14.73 -18.56 -28.26
N ASP A 485 -13.55 -19.00 -28.73
CA ASP A 485 -12.95 -20.28 -28.29
C ASP A 485 -12.21 -20.16 -26.97
N ALA A 486 -11.89 -18.94 -26.51
CA ALA A 486 -11.28 -18.66 -25.25
C ALA A 486 -12.35 -18.53 -24.14
N GLY A 487 -11.94 -18.83 -22.90
CA GLY A 487 -12.65 -18.35 -21.72
C GLY A 487 -12.39 -16.87 -21.51
N HIS A 488 -13.30 -16.17 -20.85
CA HIS A 488 -13.12 -14.73 -20.57
C HIS A 488 -13.53 -14.39 -19.15
N VAL A 489 -12.81 -13.46 -18.54
CA VAL A 489 -13.10 -12.93 -17.22
C VAL A 489 -13.85 -11.62 -17.36
N TRP A 490 -15.09 -11.59 -16.90
CA TRP A 490 -15.96 -10.43 -16.95
C TRP A 490 -16.04 -9.78 -15.58
N ARG A 491 -15.90 -8.47 -15.52
CA ARG A 491 -16.20 -7.63 -14.38
C ARG A 491 -17.31 -6.66 -14.76
N ILE A 492 -18.39 -6.67 -14.00
CA ILE A 492 -19.61 -5.94 -14.28
C ILE A 492 -19.98 -5.15 -13.02
N GLU A 493 -19.92 -3.84 -13.12
CA GLU A 493 -20.35 -2.93 -12.06
C GLU A 493 -21.67 -2.26 -12.46
N ARG A 494 -22.69 -2.47 -11.67
CA ARG A 494 -23.95 -1.75 -11.79
C ARG A 494 -24.13 -0.82 -10.60
N ASN A 495 -24.43 0.45 -10.87
CA ASN A 495 -24.78 1.43 -9.87
C ASN A 495 -26.11 2.09 -10.24
N HIS A 496 -27.22 1.52 -9.76
CA HIS A 496 -28.60 1.89 -10.09
C HIS A 496 -28.87 1.89 -11.60
N ASP A 497 -28.82 3.04 -12.25
CA ASP A 497 -29.05 3.25 -13.68
C ASP A 497 -27.77 3.39 -14.52
N ILE A 498 -26.61 3.13 -13.90
CA ILE A 498 -25.28 3.17 -14.58
C ILE A 498 -24.69 1.76 -14.61
N LEU A 499 -24.10 1.39 -15.75
CA LEU A 499 -23.47 0.12 -16.00
C LEU A 499 -22.07 0.32 -16.59
N THR A 500 -21.09 -0.37 -16.00
CA THR A 500 -19.73 -0.42 -16.53
C THR A 500 -19.27 -1.88 -16.61
N VAL A 501 -18.68 -2.27 -17.73
CA VAL A 501 -18.29 -3.67 -17.97
C VAL A 501 -16.88 -3.74 -18.56
N TRP A 502 -16.06 -4.59 -17.96
CA TRP A 502 -14.75 -4.99 -18.49
C TRP A 502 -14.74 -6.47 -18.81
N ILE A 503 -14.04 -6.84 -19.88
CA ILE A 503 -13.75 -8.22 -20.26
C ILE A 503 -12.23 -8.34 -20.41
N ASP A 504 -11.60 -9.24 -19.67
CA ASP A 504 -10.14 -9.38 -19.60
C ASP A 504 -9.41 -8.04 -19.38
N ASN A 505 -9.93 -7.21 -18.46
CA ASN A 505 -9.53 -5.83 -18.16
C ASN A 505 -9.83 -4.78 -19.27
N VAL A 506 -10.29 -5.18 -20.45
CA VAL A 506 -10.69 -4.25 -21.51
C VAL A 506 -12.08 -3.66 -21.21
N LEU A 507 -12.19 -2.35 -21.21
CA LEU A 507 -13.45 -1.64 -20.98
C LEU A 507 -14.34 -1.76 -22.24
N VAL A 508 -15.47 -2.46 -22.11
CA VAL A 508 -16.41 -2.71 -23.22
C VAL A 508 -17.70 -1.91 -23.08
N CYS A 509 -18.03 -1.46 -21.87
CA CYS A 509 -19.18 -0.61 -21.61
C CYS A 509 -18.76 0.42 -20.53
N ASP A 510 -18.82 1.69 -20.89
CA ASP A 510 -18.35 2.78 -20.01
C ASP A 510 -19.52 3.65 -19.53
N HIS A 511 -19.94 3.47 -18.27
CA HIS A 511 -20.97 4.26 -17.60
C HIS A 511 -22.27 4.44 -18.43
N GLU A 512 -22.72 3.36 -19.10
CA GLU A 512 -23.91 3.39 -19.91
C GLU A 512 -25.20 3.31 -19.07
N SER A 513 -26.28 3.93 -19.55
CA SER A 513 -27.57 3.89 -18.86
C SER A 513 -28.28 2.54 -19.01
N VAL A 514 -28.87 2.06 -17.92
CA VAL A 514 -29.77 0.90 -17.86
C VAL A 514 -31.05 1.25 -17.12
N ASP A 515 -32.11 0.48 -17.36
CA ASP A 515 -33.37 0.68 -16.62
C ASP A 515 -33.17 0.34 -15.13
N LYS A 516 -33.23 1.39 -14.27
CA LYS A 516 -33.01 1.26 -12.81
C LYS A 516 -34.04 0.34 -12.13
N ASP A 517 -35.25 0.22 -12.68
CA ASP A 517 -36.39 -0.54 -12.10
C ASP A 517 -36.34 -2.01 -12.53
N ASN A 518 -35.55 -2.34 -13.58
CA ASN A 518 -35.32 -3.70 -14.05
C ASN A 518 -34.02 -4.29 -13.45
N ARG A 519 -34.17 -5.13 -12.45
CA ARG A 519 -33.04 -5.78 -11.74
C ARG A 519 -32.70 -7.18 -12.27
N ALA A 520 -33.34 -7.61 -13.35
CA ALA A 520 -33.07 -8.92 -13.92
C ALA A 520 -31.61 -9.04 -14.37
N VAL A 521 -31.00 -10.17 -14.05
CA VAL A 521 -29.65 -10.55 -14.51
C VAL A 521 -29.74 -11.97 -15.05
N ASP A 522 -29.28 -12.16 -16.28
CA ASP A 522 -29.17 -13.46 -16.92
C ASP A 522 -27.76 -13.65 -17.50
N VAL A 523 -27.18 -14.81 -17.27
CA VAL A 523 -25.82 -15.15 -17.72
C VAL A 523 -25.97 -16.30 -18.70
N SER A 524 -25.59 -16.06 -19.97
CA SER A 524 -25.64 -17.05 -21.05
C SER A 524 -24.25 -17.58 -21.35
N GLY A 525 -24.11 -18.91 -21.42
CA GLY A 525 -22.84 -19.59 -21.67
C GLY A 525 -22.46 -20.56 -20.56
N THR A 526 -21.33 -21.24 -20.73
CA THR A 526 -20.79 -22.15 -19.74
C THR A 526 -19.96 -21.36 -18.72
N VAL A 527 -20.47 -21.23 -17.51
CA VAL A 527 -19.83 -20.46 -16.43
C VAL A 527 -18.93 -21.38 -15.61
N GLU A 528 -17.66 -21.04 -15.52
CA GLU A 528 -16.68 -21.69 -14.65
C GLU A 528 -16.74 -21.15 -13.21
N TYR A 529 -16.91 -19.83 -13.09
CA TYR A 529 -17.02 -19.15 -11.79
C TYR A 529 -17.88 -17.90 -11.92
N LEU A 530 -18.62 -17.63 -10.88
CA LEU A 530 -19.40 -16.40 -10.72
C LEU A 530 -19.34 -15.95 -9.27
N SER A 531 -19.13 -14.65 -9.05
CA SER A 531 -19.31 -14.04 -7.73
C SER A 531 -20.14 -12.77 -7.81
N TYR A 532 -20.90 -12.52 -6.74
CA TYR A 532 -21.79 -11.36 -6.60
C TYR A 532 -21.58 -10.68 -5.26
N ASN A 533 -21.53 -9.35 -5.28
CA ASN A 533 -21.40 -8.54 -4.08
C ASN A 533 -22.07 -7.17 -4.24
N ASP A 534 -22.99 -6.83 -3.35
CA ASP A 534 -23.62 -5.50 -3.31
C ASP A 534 -22.58 -4.42 -3.07
N GLY A 535 -22.69 -3.31 -3.81
CA GLY A 535 -21.81 -2.18 -3.67
C GLY A 535 -21.78 -1.28 -4.90
N TYR A 536 -21.09 -0.16 -4.78
CA TYR A 536 -20.85 0.80 -5.85
C TYR A 536 -19.56 1.56 -5.64
N ASP A 537 -18.92 1.97 -6.76
CA ASP A 537 -17.76 2.85 -6.80
C ASP A 537 -18.10 4.08 -7.66
N GLU A 538 -18.19 5.26 -7.03
CA GLU A 538 -18.62 6.50 -7.66
C GLU A 538 -17.51 7.55 -7.60
N TYR A 539 -17.13 8.07 -8.76
CA TYR A 539 -16.08 9.08 -8.88
C TYR A 539 -16.28 9.96 -10.13
N GLY A 540 -15.54 11.06 -10.18
CA GLY A 540 -15.67 12.03 -11.27
C GLY A 540 -17.07 12.65 -11.30
N ARG A 541 -17.79 12.47 -12.42
CA ARG A 541 -19.19 12.91 -12.60
C ARG A 541 -20.19 11.77 -12.56
N HIS A 542 -19.73 10.54 -12.34
CA HIS A 542 -20.57 9.35 -12.39
C HIS A 542 -21.09 9.00 -11.00
N PHE A 543 -22.21 9.64 -10.65
CA PHE A 543 -22.93 9.42 -9.40
C PHE A 543 -24.39 9.10 -9.70
N SER A 544 -24.92 8.04 -9.11
CA SER A 544 -26.30 7.62 -9.30
C SER A 544 -26.98 7.31 -7.96
N GLY A 545 -28.30 7.48 -7.92
CA GLY A 545 -29.08 7.14 -6.72
C GLY A 545 -29.05 8.16 -5.58
N TRP A 546 -28.31 9.28 -5.68
CA TRP A 546 -28.25 10.36 -4.69
C TRP A 546 -29.36 11.39 -4.91
N LYS A 547 -30.54 11.14 -4.33
CA LYS A 547 -31.71 12.02 -4.49
C LYS A 547 -31.49 13.35 -3.79
N GLY A 548 -31.67 14.47 -4.51
CA GLY A 548 -31.56 15.82 -3.94
C GLY A 548 -30.14 16.40 -3.92
N LEU A 549 -29.13 15.68 -4.42
CA LEU A 549 -27.79 16.19 -4.64
C LEU A 549 -27.49 16.37 -6.12
N THR A 550 -26.63 17.35 -6.43
CA THR A 550 -26.17 17.61 -7.80
C THR A 550 -24.69 17.27 -7.90
N ALA A 551 -24.33 16.54 -8.95
CA ALA A 551 -22.93 16.25 -9.27
C ALA A 551 -22.35 17.34 -10.18
N ASP A 552 -21.13 17.74 -9.90
CA ASP A 552 -20.30 18.63 -10.73
C ASP A 552 -18.86 18.09 -10.81
N ASP A 553 -17.92 18.90 -11.29
CA ASP A 553 -16.51 18.50 -11.41
C ASP A 553 -15.83 18.22 -10.06
N GLY A 554 -16.39 18.72 -8.95
CA GLY A 554 -15.92 18.48 -7.59
C GLY A 554 -16.55 17.26 -6.90
N GLY A 555 -17.52 16.61 -7.53
CA GLY A 555 -18.29 15.51 -6.98
C GLY A 555 -19.74 15.90 -6.65
N LEU A 556 -20.31 15.29 -5.61
CA LEU A 556 -21.66 15.62 -5.12
C LEU A 556 -21.63 16.87 -4.24
N LYS A 557 -22.27 17.95 -4.66
CA LYS A 557 -22.39 19.17 -3.86
C LYS A 557 -23.35 18.96 -2.70
N LEU A 558 -22.84 19.14 -1.48
CA LEU A 558 -23.61 19.05 -0.24
C LEU A 558 -24.14 20.45 0.12
N GLY A 559 -25.44 20.69 -0.09
CA GLY A 559 -26.13 21.78 0.57
C GLY A 559 -26.52 21.38 2.00
N GLN A 560 -27.61 21.94 2.54
CA GLN A 560 -28.22 21.35 3.73
C GLN A 560 -28.82 19.99 3.33
N ALA A 561 -28.16 18.89 3.76
CA ALA A 561 -28.47 17.56 3.28
C ALA A 561 -28.42 16.50 4.39
N ASP A 562 -29.44 15.66 4.41
CA ASP A 562 -29.50 14.36 5.08
C ASP A 562 -29.90 13.35 4.01
N VAL A 563 -28.94 12.81 3.28
CA VAL A 563 -29.20 11.96 2.12
C VAL A 563 -28.69 10.55 2.37
N LEU A 564 -29.63 9.61 2.34
CA LEU A 564 -29.36 8.18 2.50
C LEU A 564 -29.32 7.51 1.12
N LYS A 565 -28.47 6.48 0.99
CA LYS A 565 -28.37 5.68 -0.24
C LYS A 565 -28.22 4.19 0.08
N GLY A 566 -28.66 3.37 -0.88
CA GLY A 566 -28.50 1.93 -0.87
C GLY A 566 -29.44 1.18 0.05
N ASP A 567 -29.28 -0.12 0.07
CA ASP A 567 -30.04 -1.03 0.92
C ASP A 567 -29.46 -1.10 2.34
N ARG A 568 -30.24 -1.64 3.27
CA ARG A 568 -29.80 -1.80 4.64
C ARG A 568 -28.92 -3.03 4.79
N ALA A 569 -27.76 -2.87 5.41
CA ALA A 569 -26.86 -3.97 5.74
C ALA A 569 -26.42 -3.93 7.22
N THR A 570 -25.91 -5.05 7.71
CA THR A 570 -25.33 -5.20 9.06
C THR A 570 -23.82 -5.06 9.06
N SER A 571 -23.19 -5.37 7.93
CA SER A 571 -21.74 -5.29 7.75
C SER A 571 -21.41 -4.74 6.37
N TYR A 572 -20.60 -3.68 6.34
CA TYR A 572 -20.24 -2.98 5.11
C TYR A 572 -19.05 -2.06 5.36
N GLU A 573 -18.38 -1.71 4.29
CA GLU A 573 -17.46 -0.57 4.27
C GLU A 573 -18.02 0.54 3.38
N MET A 574 -17.88 1.77 3.84
CA MET A 574 -18.12 2.97 3.07
C MET A 574 -16.93 3.91 3.23
N SER A 575 -16.40 4.41 2.13
CA SER A 575 -15.43 5.49 2.14
C SER A 575 -15.87 6.64 1.26
N VAL A 576 -15.56 7.88 1.67
CA VAL A 576 -15.92 9.11 0.95
C VAL A 576 -14.88 10.17 1.22
N GLN A 577 -14.45 10.85 0.17
CA GLN A 577 -13.67 12.07 0.26
C GLN A 577 -14.60 13.26 0.44
N LEU A 578 -14.36 14.06 1.46
CA LEU A 578 -15.11 15.28 1.75
C LEU A 578 -14.20 16.48 1.59
N ASP A 579 -14.45 17.28 0.57
CA ASP A 579 -13.69 18.49 0.24
C ASP A 579 -14.48 19.72 0.68
N ASN A 580 -13.90 20.52 1.57
CA ASN A 580 -14.53 21.74 2.07
C ASN A 580 -13.78 22.97 1.56
N ALA A 581 -14.36 23.68 0.60
CA ALA A 581 -13.81 24.93 0.05
C ALA A 581 -13.82 26.08 1.08
N THR A 582 -14.53 25.92 2.21
CA THR A 582 -14.59 26.90 3.32
C THR A 582 -14.03 26.28 4.61
N PRO A 583 -12.72 26.10 4.73
CA PRO A 583 -12.09 25.13 5.64
C PRO A 583 -12.32 25.38 7.14
N ASP A 584 -12.70 26.58 7.55
CA ASP A 584 -12.82 26.94 8.97
C ASP A 584 -14.29 26.97 9.46
N ARG A 585 -15.23 26.40 8.70
CA ARG A 585 -16.64 26.34 9.08
C ARG A 585 -17.38 25.17 8.50
N GLY A 586 -18.56 24.90 9.07
CA GLY A 586 -19.50 23.87 8.66
C GLY A 586 -19.34 22.56 9.43
N ARG A 587 -20.46 21.85 9.45
CA ARG A 587 -20.55 20.48 9.96
C ARG A 587 -21.04 19.57 8.86
N TYR A 588 -20.24 18.58 8.51
CA TYR A 588 -20.51 17.66 7.43
C TYR A 588 -19.88 16.30 7.71
N GLY A 589 -20.33 15.27 7.03
CA GLY A 589 -19.85 13.92 7.24
C GLY A 589 -20.79 12.86 6.71
N VAL A 590 -20.92 11.77 7.44
CA VAL A 590 -21.68 10.59 7.02
C VAL A 590 -22.58 10.04 8.11
N TYR A 591 -23.68 9.43 7.69
CA TYR A 591 -24.39 8.46 8.51
C TYR A 591 -23.65 7.11 8.41
N ALA A 592 -23.00 6.74 9.49
CA ALA A 592 -22.33 5.44 9.60
C ALA A 592 -23.33 4.30 9.81
N ALA A 593 -24.50 4.57 10.39
CA ALA A 593 -25.64 3.67 10.45
C ALA A 593 -26.91 4.48 10.68
N TRP A 594 -27.89 4.35 9.81
CA TRP A 594 -29.17 5.05 9.99
C TRP A 594 -30.34 4.07 9.88
N GLN A 595 -31.21 4.03 10.88
CA GLN A 595 -32.42 3.24 10.91
C GLN A 595 -33.66 4.12 10.84
N ASP A 596 -33.69 5.17 11.66
CA ASP A 596 -34.69 6.20 11.75
C ASP A 596 -34.15 7.42 12.52
N GLU A 597 -34.94 8.49 12.66
CA GLU A 597 -34.55 9.73 13.35
C GLU A 597 -34.19 9.56 14.84
N LYS A 598 -34.52 8.43 15.45
CA LYS A 598 -34.24 8.12 16.86
C LYS A 598 -33.16 7.07 17.05
N ASN A 599 -32.70 6.45 15.96
CA ASN A 599 -31.75 5.35 15.98
C ASN A 599 -30.77 5.50 14.82
N TYR A 600 -29.61 6.12 15.09
CA TYR A 600 -28.55 6.31 14.09
C TYR A 600 -27.19 6.44 14.72
N VAL A 601 -26.14 6.21 13.94
CA VAL A 601 -24.76 6.64 14.19
C VAL A 601 -24.38 7.62 13.09
N ARG A 602 -23.95 8.82 13.48
CA ARG A 602 -23.47 9.85 12.58
C ARG A 602 -22.05 10.24 12.93
N VAL A 603 -21.21 10.38 11.92
CA VAL A 603 -19.83 10.85 12.03
C VAL A 603 -19.75 12.20 11.34
N THR A 604 -19.38 13.22 12.09
CA THR A 604 -19.41 14.62 11.65
C THR A 604 -18.04 15.26 11.83
N ILE A 605 -17.56 15.94 10.80
CA ILE A 605 -16.45 16.88 10.88
C ILE A 605 -17.02 18.23 11.28
N ASP A 606 -16.60 18.76 12.42
CA ASP A 606 -16.82 20.15 12.84
C ASP A 606 -15.55 20.95 12.44
N ALA A 607 -15.59 21.59 11.28
CA ALA A 607 -14.44 22.26 10.71
C ALA A 607 -13.95 23.43 11.57
N ALA A 608 -14.87 24.19 12.16
CA ALA A 608 -14.52 25.33 13.03
C ALA A 608 -13.77 24.90 14.31
N ARG A 609 -14.17 23.76 14.87
CA ARG A 609 -13.55 23.20 16.08
C ARG A 609 -12.39 22.25 15.78
N ARG A 610 -12.23 21.84 14.51
CA ARG A 610 -11.26 20.81 14.06
C ARG A 610 -11.44 19.48 14.78
N MET A 611 -12.71 19.07 14.92
CA MET A 611 -13.08 17.86 15.67
C MET A 611 -13.85 16.89 14.78
N LEU A 612 -13.55 15.60 14.93
CA LEU A 612 -14.43 14.52 14.50
C LEU A 612 -15.40 14.20 15.64
N ILE A 613 -16.67 14.30 15.36
CA ILE A 613 -17.75 14.07 16.33
C ILE A 613 -18.48 12.80 15.92
N THR A 614 -18.49 11.81 16.79
CA THR A 614 -19.27 10.59 16.61
C THR A 614 -20.51 10.66 17.51
N GLU A 615 -21.70 10.63 16.92
CA GLU A 615 -22.97 10.67 17.62
C GLU A 615 -23.65 9.29 17.49
N ASN A 616 -23.94 8.67 18.63
CA ASN A 616 -24.74 7.44 18.71
C ASN A 616 -26.08 7.74 19.35
N CYS A 617 -27.13 7.79 18.54
CA CYS A 617 -28.51 8.05 18.96
C CYS A 617 -29.28 6.74 19.09
N VAL A 618 -29.75 6.44 20.29
CA VAL A 618 -30.58 5.26 20.58
C VAL A 618 -31.87 5.69 21.26
N LYS A 619 -33.00 5.38 20.64
CA LYS A 619 -34.36 5.79 21.11
C LYS A 619 -34.44 7.29 21.40
N GLY A 620 -33.79 8.11 20.55
CA GLY A 620 -33.80 9.56 20.68
C GLY A 620 -32.85 10.13 21.76
N LYS A 621 -32.04 9.29 22.38
CA LYS A 621 -30.98 9.75 23.30
C LYS A 621 -29.64 9.64 22.59
N THR A 622 -28.92 10.75 22.48
CA THR A 622 -27.62 10.84 21.81
C THR A 622 -26.48 10.78 22.83
N THR A 623 -25.51 9.95 22.53
CA THR A 623 -24.19 9.93 23.18
C THR A 623 -23.17 10.42 22.17
N THR A 624 -22.30 11.34 22.57
CA THR A 624 -21.32 11.98 21.69
C THR A 624 -19.91 11.66 22.16
N SER A 625 -19.04 11.35 21.20
CA SER A 625 -17.59 11.28 21.39
C SER A 625 -16.91 12.26 20.46
N GLU A 626 -15.86 12.91 20.91
CA GLU A 626 -15.11 13.89 20.14
C GLU A 626 -13.63 13.51 20.08
N THR A 627 -13.06 13.54 18.87
CA THR A 627 -11.63 13.27 18.64
C THR A 627 -11.04 14.42 17.84
N SER A 628 -9.85 14.89 18.21
CA SER A 628 -9.20 15.99 17.50
C SER A 628 -8.82 15.59 16.08
N LEU A 629 -9.21 16.42 15.11
CA LEU A 629 -8.71 16.44 13.74
C LEU A 629 -7.60 17.48 13.56
N ALA A 630 -7.08 18.04 14.65
CA ALA A 630 -5.92 18.93 14.62
C ALA A 630 -4.72 18.14 14.10
N ARG A 631 -4.61 18.09 12.80
CA ARG A 631 -3.53 17.45 12.06
C ARG A 631 -3.04 18.42 11.01
N THR A 632 -1.86 18.14 10.58
CA THR A 632 -1.17 18.87 9.56
C THR A 632 -1.69 18.43 8.18
N GLU A 633 -2.18 19.36 7.39
CA GLU A 633 -2.42 19.16 5.97
C GLU A 633 -1.07 19.21 5.26
N ILE A 634 -0.68 18.09 4.63
CA ILE A 634 0.60 17.96 3.93
C ILE A 634 0.37 18.05 2.43
N HIS A 635 1.18 18.90 1.78
CA HIS A 635 1.24 19.04 0.34
C HIS A 635 2.64 18.69 -0.16
N TYR A 636 2.72 18.12 -1.35
CA TYR A 636 3.95 17.69 -2.01
C TYR A 636 4.06 18.42 -3.34
N PRO A 637 4.68 19.60 -3.35
CA PRO A 637 4.75 20.37 -4.57
C PRO A 637 5.71 19.75 -5.59
N ASP A 638 5.39 19.87 -6.87
CA ASP A 638 6.25 19.38 -7.94
C ASP A 638 7.48 20.25 -8.11
N VAL A 639 8.64 19.63 -8.34
CA VAL A 639 9.88 20.33 -8.66
C VAL A 639 9.80 20.82 -10.10
N LYS A 640 9.76 22.14 -10.28
CA LYS A 640 9.75 22.78 -11.59
C LYS A 640 11.15 23.10 -12.10
N TYR A 641 12.03 23.51 -11.20
CA TYR A 641 13.40 23.87 -11.50
C TYR A 641 14.31 23.47 -10.34
N SER A 642 15.50 22.96 -10.64
CA SER A 642 16.48 22.54 -9.65
C SER A 642 17.90 22.66 -10.15
N ASP A 643 18.71 23.44 -9.45
CA ASP A 643 20.17 23.42 -9.53
C ASP A 643 20.79 23.47 -8.13
N SER A 644 22.11 23.67 -8.01
CA SER A 644 22.80 23.72 -6.71
C SER A 644 22.48 24.95 -5.86
N PHE A 645 21.98 26.02 -6.48
CA PHE A 645 21.69 27.29 -5.81
C PHE A 645 20.20 27.52 -5.60
N GLU A 646 19.36 27.03 -6.49
CA GLU A 646 17.95 27.35 -6.51
C GLU A 646 17.08 26.14 -6.80
N LYS A 647 15.94 26.04 -6.08
CA LYS A 647 14.85 25.10 -6.40
C LYS A 647 13.53 25.85 -6.42
N GLN A 648 12.73 25.58 -7.45
CA GLN A 648 11.37 26.07 -7.56
C GLN A 648 10.40 24.91 -7.57
N TYR A 649 9.35 25.04 -6.79
CA TYR A 649 8.28 24.08 -6.65
C TYR A 649 6.97 24.69 -7.12
N ARG A 650 6.06 23.85 -7.62
CA ARG A 650 4.71 24.27 -8.02
C ARG A 650 3.64 23.40 -7.42
N PHE A 651 2.49 24.01 -7.21
CA PHE A 651 1.23 23.38 -6.90
C PHE A 651 0.31 23.44 -8.12
N ASP A 652 -0.55 22.43 -8.29
CA ASP A 652 -1.52 22.36 -9.39
C ASP A 652 -2.63 23.42 -9.28
N SER A 653 -2.90 23.89 -8.06
CA SER A 653 -3.89 24.90 -7.73
C SER A 653 -3.38 25.85 -6.66
N ASP A 654 -4.17 26.89 -6.36
CA ASP A 654 -3.92 27.79 -5.24
C ASP A 654 -3.96 26.97 -3.93
N THR A 655 -2.84 26.96 -3.23
CA THR A 655 -2.59 26.11 -2.07
C THR A 655 -2.21 26.95 -0.86
N TYR A 656 -2.90 26.71 0.26
CA TYR A 656 -2.56 27.37 1.52
C TYR A 656 -1.42 26.63 2.22
N VAL A 657 -0.36 27.36 2.54
CA VAL A 657 0.81 26.84 3.24
C VAL A 657 1.19 27.74 4.41
N SER A 658 1.58 27.15 5.54
CA SER A 658 2.07 27.85 6.72
C SER A 658 3.36 27.24 7.27
N PHE A 659 3.86 26.17 6.69
CA PHE A 659 5.13 25.55 7.03
C PHE A 659 5.78 24.87 5.85
N ILE A 660 7.10 24.64 5.96
CA ILE A 660 7.89 23.78 5.07
C ILE A 660 8.69 22.83 5.94
N LEU A 661 8.69 21.54 5.58
CA LEU A 661 9.60 20.53 6.10
C LEU A 661 10.76 20.33 5.14
N LEU A 662 11.96 20.51 5.64
CA LEU A 662 13.21 20.37 4.87
C LEU A 662 13.89 19.07 5.29
N PRO A 663 14.32 18.24 4.34
CA PRO A 663 15.11 17.04 4.70
C PRO A 663 16.44 17.45 5.30
N ARG A 664 16.77 16.87 6.47
CA ARG A 664 18.05 17.05 7.16
C ARG A 664 19.13 16.07 6.73
N LEU A 665 18.80 15.09 5.90
CA LEU A 665 19.76 14.10 5.44
C LEU A 665 20.91 14.82 4.73
N ALA A 666 22.11 14.72 5.31
CA ALA A 666 23.32 15.01 4.56
C ALA A 666 23.30 14.09 3.33
N PRO A 667 23.71 14.58 2.15
CA PRO A 667 24.02 13.66 1.07
C PRO A 667 25.00 12.66 1.65
N GLY A 668 24.55 11.39 1.77
CA GLY A 668 25.48 10.31 1.90
C GLY A 668 26.47 10.52 0.76
N ASN A 669 27.75 10.26 0.94
CA ASN A 669 28.63 10.19 -0.21
C ASN A 669 28.01 9.14 -1.13
N ASN A 670 27.21 9.61 -2.08
CA ASN A 670 26.68 8.84 -3.20
C ASN A 670 27.81 8.44 -4.15
N SER A 671 29.00 8.21 -3.60
CA SER A 671 29.95 7.40 -4.29
C SER A 671 29.26 6.05 -4.46
N TYR A 672 28.89 5.78 -5.66
CA TYR A 672 28.56 4.47 -6.18
C TYR A 672 29.52 3.45 -5.61
N ALA A 673 29.26 2.99 -4.41
CA ALA A 673 30.03 1.94 -3.82
C ALA A 673 29.61 0.62 -4.45
N ARG A 674 30.08 0.37 -5.66
CA ARG A 674 30.38 -1.00 -6.08
C ARG A 674 31.39 -1.66 -5.14
N ASP A 675 31.91 -0.90 -4.21
CA ASP A 675 32.89 -1.33 -3.23
C ASP A 675 32.31 -1.07 -1.83
N LEU A 676 31.53 -2.01 -1.34
CA LEU A 676 31.00 -2.07 0.02
C LEU A 676 32.09 -2.02 1.11
N SER A 677 33.36 -2.09 0.72
CA SER A 677 34.49 -2.11 1.63
C SER A 677 35.06 -0.73 1.97
N LEU A 678 34.66 0.37 1.32
CA LEU A 678 35.40 1.61 1.37
C LEU A 678 34.73 2.82 2.03
N ASN A 679 33.48 2.76 2.49
CA ASN A 679 32.84 3.94 3.10
C ASN A 679 32.30 3.74 4.50
N VAL A 680 33.13 3.26 5.32
CA VAL A 680 32.88 2.87 6.68
C VAL A 680 32.84 4.04 7.68
N ASN A 681 33.12 5.26 7.28
CA ASN A 681 33.26 6.41 8.19
C ASN A 681 32.32 7.59 7.94
N THR A 682 31.34 7.46 7.11
CA THR A 682 30.30 8.49 7.01
C THR A 682 29.20 8.25 8.01
N GLN A 683 29.46 8.64 9.27
CA GLN A 683 28.36 8.95 10.17
C GLN A 683 27.36 9.81 9.39
N ARG A 684 26.10 9.40 9.28
CA ARG A 684 25.00 10.29 8.92
C ARG A 684 25.00 11.41 9.94
N LYS A 685 25.62 12.49 9.64
CA LYS A 685 25.49 13.71 10.43
C LYS A 685 24.17 14.33 10.03
N PHE A 686 23.16 14.15 10.83
CA PHE A 686 21.97 14.98 10.73
C PHE A 686 22.42 16.42 10.90
N ARG A 687 22.08 17.25 9.93
CA ARG A 687 22.37 18.69 10.04
C ARG A 687 21.31 19.29 10.94
N THR A 688 21.74 19.87 12.03
CA THR A 688 20.86 20.47 13.02
C THR A 688 20.10 21.68 12.50
N ASP A 689 20.66 22.38 11.51
CA ASP A 689 20.05 23.60 10.96
C ASP A 689 20.30 23.74 9.45
N VAL A 690 19.37 23.24 8.65
CA VAL A 690 19.37 23.38 7.20
C VAL A 690 18.77 24.72 6.78
N ALA A 691 17.77 25.20 7.50
CA ALA A 691 17.00 26.39 7.14
C ALA A 691 17.85 27.67 7.17
N SER A 692 18.84 27.81 8.05
CA SER A 692 19.68 29.00 8.14
C SER A 692 20.48 29.31 6.87
N HIS A 693 20.67 28.31 6.02
CA HIS A 693 21.40 28.45 4.74
C HIS A 693 20.50 28.68 3.55
N ILE A 694 19.18 28.73 3.74
CA ILE A 694 18.18 28.85 2.68
C ILE A 694 17.34 30.09 2.86
N ASP A 695 17.16 30.85 1.79
CA ASP A 695 16.13 31.90 1.70
C ASP A 695 14.90 31.31 1.02
N PHE A 696 13.73 31.51 1.65
CA PHE A 696 12.44 30.98 1.21
C PHE A 696 11.58 32.08 0.60
N TYR A 697 10.89 31.76 -0.46
CA TYR A 697 9.97 32.66 -1.16
C TYR A 697 8.68 31.93 -1.53
N TRP A 698 7.58 32.66 -1.57
CA TRP A 698 6.31 32.20 -2.12
C TRP A 698 5.91 33.07 -3.32
N LEU A 699 5.10 32.51 -4.22
CA LEU A 699 4.65 33.16 -5.43
C LEU A 699 3.32 33.87 -5.18
N ASP A 700 3.33 35.20 -5.20
CA ASP A 700 2.18 36.10 -5.12
C ASP A 700 1.84 36.63 -6.51
N GLY A 701 0.82 36.03 -7.18
CA GLY A 701 0.61 36.22 -8.60
C GLY A 701 1.86 35.82 -9.41
N ASP A 702 2.54 36.80 -10.01
CA ASP A 702 3.78 36.58 -10.76
C ASP A 702 5.05 37.05 -10.00
N THR A 703 4.91 37.43 -8.75
CA THR A 703 6.00 38.04 -7.96
C THR A 703 6.44 37.12 -6.83
N TRP A 704 7.75 36.86 -6.73
CA TRP A 704 8.35 36.14 -5.61
C TRP A 704 8.49 37.04 -4.38
N ARG A 705 7.82 36.68 -3.29
CA ARG A 705 7.91 37.36 -1.97
C ARG A 705 8.69 36.51 -0.99
N LYS A 706 9.61 37.15 -0.25
CA LYS A 706 10.39 36.48 0.79
C LYS A 706 9.51 36.07 1.94
N ILE A 707 9.75 34.87 2.46
CA ILE A 707 9.09 34.33 3.66
C ILE A 707 9.92 34.68 4.89
N GLU A 708 9.30 35.36 5.85
CA GLU A 708 9.82 35.49 7.22
C GLU A 708 9.36 34.29 8.03
N TYR A 709 10.29 33.53 8.58
CA TYR A 709 10.00 32.25 9.19
C TYR A 709 10.60 32.08 10.60
N LYS A 710 10.08 31.09 11.33
CA LYS A 710 10.65 30.55 12.56
C LYS A 710 10.98 29.08 12.34
N THR A 711 12.01 28.60 13.02
CA THR A 711 12.36 27.18 13.02
C THR A 711 11.68 26.51 14.19
N GLU A 712 11.05 25.37 13.95
CA GLU A 712 10.43 24.52 14.95
C GLU A 712 10.98 23.10 14.85
N GLU A 713 10.92 22.35 15.95
CA GLU A 713 11.20 20.92 15.91
C GLU A 713 10.08 20.19 15.17
N SER A 714 10.42 19.35 14.21
CA SER A 714 9.43 18.56 13.45
C SER A 714 8.95 17.32 14.20
N GLY A 715 9.68 16.93 15.26
CA GLY A 715 9.48 15.64 15.93
C GLY A 715 10.15 14.47 15.21
N HIS A 716 10.74 14.70 14.04
CA HIS A 716 11.46 13.68 13.26
C HIS A 716 12.88 14.16 12.92
N PRO A 717 13.92 13.35 13.13
CA PRO A 717 15.30 13.77 12.94
C PRO A 717 15.65 14.08 11.49
N ASP A 718 14.97 13.43 10.55
CA ASP A 718 15.18 13.57 9.12
C ASP A 718 14.64 14.89 8.57
N TRP A 719 13.81 15.62 9.34
CA TRP A 719 13.12 16.82 8.89
C TRP A 719 13.34 18.00 9.80
N GLN A 720 13.59 19.16 9.22
CA GLN A 720 13.54 20.45 9.91
C GLN A 720 12.28 21.19 9.50
N LYS A 721 11.47 21.61 10.47
CA LYS A 721 10.25 22.39 10.22
C LYS A 721 10.55 23.88 10.30
N ILE A 722 10.11 24.63 9.31
CA ILE A 722 9.99 26.08 9.38
C ILE A 722 8.51 26.47 9.33
N THR A 723 8.12 27.46 10.12
CA THR A 723 6.74 27.97 10.18
C THR A 723 6.70 29.46 9.86
N PHE A 724 5.62 29.90 9.23
CA PHE A 724 5.42 31.29 8.81
C PHE A 724 3.93 31.63 8.75
N ALA A 725 3.60 32.93 8.57
CA ALA A 725 2.22 33.34 8.39
C ALA A 725 1.60 32.65 7.16
N PRO A 726 0.39 32.08 7.27
CA PRO A 726 -0.24 31.36 6.15
C PRO A 726 -0.32 32.21 4.88
N VAL A 727 0.09 31.64 3.76
CA VAL A 727 0.02 32.24 2.43
C VAL A 727 -0.75 31.30 1.48
N CYS A 728 -1.47 31.88 0.52
CA CYS A 728 -2.10 31.14 -0.57
C CYS A 728 -1.24 31.32 -1.82
N THR A 729 -0.72 30.23 -2.38
CA THR A 729 0.29 30.30 -3.43
C THR A 729 0.22 29.12 -4.41
N ARG A 730 0.73 29.34 -5.62
CA ARG A 730 0.99 28.29 -6.62
C ARG A 730 2.45 27.88 -6.69
N GLY A 731 3.32 28.45 -5.89
CA GLY A 731 4.74 28.07 -5.94
C GLY A 731 5.56 28.48 -4.75
N LEU A 732 6.59 27.70 -4.50
CA LEU A 732 7.64 28.00 -3.53
C LEU A 732 9.01 28.05 -4.25
N ARG A 733 9.89 28.89 -3.74
CA ARG A 733 11.26 29.03 -4.24
C ARG A 733 12.23 29.03 -3.06
N LEU A 734 13.24 28.20 -3.17
CA LEU A 734 14.30 28.06 -2.17
C LEU A 734 15.63 28.45 -2.80
N ILE A 735 16.36 29.39 -2.17
CA ILE A 735 17.69 29.83 -2.61
C ILE A 735 18.71 29.39 -1.56
N ASN A 736 19.62 28.52 -1.95
CA ASN A 736 20.73 28.06 -1.10
C ASN A 736 21.88 29.07 -1.15
N LYS A 737 22.18 29.67 -0.02
CA LYS A 737 23.24 30.69 0.12
C LYS A 737 24.64 30.09 0.17
N ASN A 738 24.77 28.82 0.50
CA ASN A 738 26.05 28.13 0.63
C ASN A 738 26.05 26.70 0.04
N PRO A 739 25.97 26.54 -1.27
CA PRO A 739 25.88 25.22 -1.92
C PRO A 739 27.16 24.38 -1.82
N ARG A 740 28.30 24.98 -1.45
CA ARG A 740 29.56 24.24 -1.30
C ARG A 740 29.61 23.43 0.00
N ASP A 741 29.11 24.02 1.08
CA ASP A 741 29.17 23.40 2.41
C ASP A 741 27.90 22.62 2.73
N TYR A 742 26.80 22.97 2.06
CA TYR A 742 25.52 22.33 2.22
C TYR A 742 24.96 21.96 0.85
N GLY A 743 25.28 20.76 0.40
CA GLY A 743 24.45 20.11 -0.60
C GLY A 743 23.02 20.17 -0.06
N HIS A 744 22.07 20.75 -0.78
CA HIS A 744 20.75 20.82 -0.22
C HIS A 744 19.88 19.64 -0.65
N ASN A 745 19.39 18.95 0.34
CA ASN A 745 18.48 17.84 0.21
C ASN A 745 17.05 18.34 0.04
N THR A 746 16.84 19.36 -0.79
CA THR A 746 15.54 19.97 -0.99
C THR A 746 14.88 19.50 -2.28
N TYR A 747 15.30 18.35 -2.80
CA TYR A 747 14.67 17.79 -3.99
C TYR A 747 13.18 17.54 -3.76
N ARG A 748 12.83 17.03 -2.59
CA ARG A 748 11.46 16.85 -2.15
C ARG A 748 11.27 17.51 -0.81
N ILE A 749 10.54 18.60 -0.77
CA ILE A 749 10.04 19.21 0.46
C ILE A 749 8.62 18.73 0.74
N LYS A 750 8.26 18.70 2.01
CA LYS A 750 6.85 18.67 2.41
C LYS A 750 6.47 20.09 2.80
N THR A 751 5.24 20.47 2.53
CA THR A 751 4.71 21.77 2.96
C THR A 751 3.24 21.59 3.34
N GLY A 752 2.63 22.61 3.94
CA GLY A 752 1.22 22.50 4.27
C GLY A 752 0.79 23.50 5.32
N ARG A 753 -0.27 23.16 6.01
CA ARG A 753 -0.81 23.93 7.14
C ARG A 753 -1.35 22.98 8.21
N ASP A 754 -1.58 23.51 9.42
CA ASP A 754 -1.99 22.72 10.59
C ASP A 754 -3.48 22.35 10.61
N PHE A 755 -4.12 22.16 9.46
CA PHE A 755 -5.49 21.62 9.35
C PHE A 755 -5.82 21.26 7.89
N SER A 756 -6.41 20.08 7.69
CA SER A 756 -6.90 19.66 6.38
C SER A 756 -8.37 20.00 6.17
N ALA A 757 -8.67 20.72 5.09
CA ALA A 757 -10.04 20.97 4.63
C ALA A 757 -10.63 19.76 3.90
N THR A 758 -9.77 18.87 3.40
CA THR A 758 -10.12 17.61 2.74
C THR A 758 -9.89 16.46 3.69
N CYS A 759 -10.86 15.58 3.81
CA CYS A 759 -10.79 14.42 4.67
C CYS A 759 -11.45 13.22 3.97
N GLN A 760 -10.72 12.11 3.92
CA GLN A 760 -11.29 10.81 3.56
C GLN A 760 -11.87 10.16 4.82
N LEU A 761 -13.17 10.07 4.91
CA LEU A 761 -13.83 9.26 5.92
C LEU A 761 -14.02 7.83 5.40
N ARG A 762 -13.63 6.85 6.21
CA ARG A 762 -13.93 5.44 5.99
C ARG A 762 -14.66 4.88 7.20
N ILE A 763 -15.77 4.25 6.95
CA ILE A 763 -16.59 3.56 7.93
C ILE A 763 -16.53 2.07 7.61
N ASP A 764 -16.01 1.29 8.53
CA ASP A 764 -16.04 -0.17 8.43
C ASP A 764 -16.94 -0.71 9.54
N ARG A 765 -18.08 -1.23 9.16
CA ARG A 765 -19.01 -1.84 10.08
C ARG A 765 -18.96 -3.36 9.98
N ARG A 766 -18.72 -4.00 11.11
CA ARG A 766 -18.77 -5.46 11.28
C ARG A 766 -19.82 -5.77 12.36
N GLY A 767 -21.01 -6.12 11.94
CA GLY A 767 -22.11 -6.39 12.83
C GLY A 767 -22.44 -5.26 13.80
N LYS A 768 -22.04 -5.44 15.07
CA LYS A 768 -22.26 -4.44 16.13
C LYS A 768 -21.16 -3.42 16.28
N THR A 769 -20.01 -3.61 15.67
CA THR A 769 -18.88 -2.71 15.79
C THR A 769 -18.74 -1.85 14.54
N ILE A 770 -18.53 -0.56 14.73
CA ILE A 770 -18.26 0.40 13.67
C ILE A 770 -16.90 1.03 13.95
N HIS A 771 -15.95 0.83 13.05
CA HIS A 771 -14.66 1.47 13.04
C HIS A 771 -14.72 2.72 12.15
N VAL A 772 -14.21 3.83 12.66
CA VAL A 772 -14.25 5.15 11.99
C VAL A 772 -12.83 5.60 11.73
N PHE A 773 -12.50 5.75 10.45
CA PHE A 773 -11.18 6.22 10.02
C PHE A 773 -11.30 7.60 9.36
N ALA A 774 -10.31 8.43 9.62
CA ALA A 774 -10.09 9.65 8.88
C ALA A 774 -8.66 9.63 8.31
N ASP A 775 -8.54 9.71 6.99
CA ASP A 775 -7.30 9.58 6.22
C ASP A 775 -6.45 8.38 6.69
N ASN A 776 -7.07 7.19 6.62
CA ASN A 776 -6.52 5.88 7.02
C ASN A 776 -6.17 5.71 8.52
N ARG A 777 -6.37 6.71 9.34
CA ARG A 777 -6.16 6.61 10.79
C ARG A 777 -7.48 6.28 11.48
N GLU A 778 -7.52 5.20 12.26
CA GLU A 778 -8.67 4.91 13.13
C GLU A 778 -8.75 5.96 14.25
N LEU A 779 -9.88 6.66 14.33
CA LEU A 779 -10.11 7.72 15.32
C LEU A 779 -11.20 7.38 16.33
N ALA A 780 -12.08 6.46 16.00
CA ALA A 780 -13.15 6.06 16.91
C ALA A 780 -13.66 4.66 16.61
N THR A 781 -14.10 3.96 17.65
CA THR A 781 -14.83 2.70 17.56
C THR A 781 -16.17 2.85 18.27
N VAL A 782 -17.26 2.54 17.59
CA VAL A 782 -18.63 2.61 18.13
C VAL A 782 -19.23 1.21 18.26
N ASN A 783 -19.59 0.83 19.49
CA ASN A 783 -20.24 -0.45 19.75
C ASN A 783 -21.78 -0.27 19.82
N LEU A 784 -22.49 -0.93 18.92
CA LEU A 784 -23.94 -0.94 18.86
C LEU A 784 -24.51 -1.96 19.84
N LYS A 785 -25.64 -1.62 20.45
CA LYS A 785 -26.34 -2.54 21.35
C LYS A 785 -26.89 -3.76 20.59
N ASN A 786 -27.40 -3.56 19.38
CA ASN A 786 -28.03 -4.60 18.55
C ASN A 786 -27.44 -4.60 17.15
N ASN A 787 -27.33 -5.77 16.53
CA ASN A 787 -26.96 -5.91 15.13
C ASN A 787 -28.20 -5.78 14.24
N ILE A 788 -28.59 -4.55 13.89
CA ILE A 788 -29.77 -4.27 13.06
C ILE A 788 -29.30 -3.66 11.73
N PRO A 789 -29.84 -4.11 10.59
CA PRO A 789 -29.51 -3.53 9.29
C PRO A 789 -29.80 -2.02 9.26
N ALA A 790 -28.89 -1.26 8.66
CA ALA A 790 -28.97 0.19 8.60
C ALA A 790 -28.51 0.71 7.23
N HIS A 791 -29.01 1.90 6.84
CA HIS A 791 -28.50 2.63 5.68
C HIS A 791 -27.21 3.38 6.02
N THR A 792 -26.43 3.69 4.99
CA THR A 792 -25.40 4.73 5.00
C THR A 792 -25.90 5.99 4.31
N GLY A 793 -25.17 7.10 4.43
CA GLY A 793 -25.53 8.33 3.74
C GLY A 793 -24.60 9.51 4.03
N LEU A 794 -24.90 10.64 3.41
CA LEU A 794 -24.18 11.89 3.55
C LEU A 794 -24.93 12.88 4.42
N TYR A 795 -24.20 13.70 5.15
CA TYR A 795 -24.71 14.74 6.04
C TYR A 795 -24.00 16.08 5.81
N SER A 796 -24.76 17.17 5.81
CA SER A 796 -24.22 18.52 5.89
C SER A 796 -25.24 19.50 6.48
N ASP A 797 -24.79 20.43 7.32
CA ASP A 797 -25.62 21.52 7.87
C ASP A 797 -25.82 22.69 6.89
N GLY A 798 -25.19 22.64 5.71
CA GLY A 798 -25.31 23.64 4.66
C GLY A 798 -24.60 24.96 4.93
N THR A 799 -23.76 25.05 5.99
CA THR A 799 -23.05 26.30 6.33
C THR A 799 -21.66 26.41 5.67
N ALA A 800 -21.22 25.35 5.01
CA ALA A 800 -19.95 25.28 4.28
C ALA A 800 -20.17 24.84 2.83
N ASP A 801 -19.22 25.17 1.96
CA ASP A 801 -19.19 24.67 0.59
C ASP A 801 -18.40 23.37 0.54
N VAL A 802 -19.12 22.25 0.56
CA VAL A 802 -18.59 20.91 0.68
C VAL A 802 -19.01 20.04 -0.50
N HIS A 803 -18.05 19.30 -1.05
CA HIS A 803 -18.29 18.25 -2.04
C HIS A 803 -17.92 16.87 -1.47
N ALA A 804 -18.76 15.88 -1.75
CA ALA A 804 -18.44 14.48 -1.53
C ALA A 804 -17.99 13.83 -2.86
N ALA A 805 -16.81 13.29 -2.88
CA ALA A 805 -16.19 12.67 -4.05
C ALA A 805 -15.69 11.26 -3.71
N ASN A 806 -15.35 10.47 -4.72
CA ASN A 806 -14.69 9.18 -4.55
C ASN A 806 -15.42 8.27 -3.54
N VAL A 807 -16.72 8.07 -3.75
CA VAL A 807 -17.55 7.26 -2.84
C VAL A 807 -17.44 5.80 -3.22
N LEU A 808 -16.95 4.99 -2.29
CA LEU A 808 -16.93 3.53 -2.41
C LEU A 808 -17.79 2.94 -1.29
N TYR A 809 -18.69 2.03 -1.64
CA TYR A 809 -19.49 1.26 -0.69
C TYR A 809 -19.54 -0.19 -1.14
N TYR A 810 -19.44 -1.12 -0.21
CA TYR A 810 -19.76 -2.53 -0.46
C TYR A 810 -20.16 -3.25 0.83
N VAL A 811 -21.01 -4.24 0.65
CA VAL A 811 -21.44 -5.13 1.73
C VAL A 811 -20.34 -6.14 2.01
N VAL A 812 -20.13 -6.41 3.29
CA VAL A 812 -19.19 -7.41 3.76
C VAL A 812 -19.94 -8.62 4.25
N LYS A 813 -19.60 -9.79 3.73
CA LYS A 813 -20.11 -11.06 4.26
C LYS A 813 -19.43 -11.33 5.61
N GLU A 814 -20.23 -11.47 6.67
CA GLU A 814 -19.72 -11.88 7.96
C GLU A 814 -19.26 -13.35 7.85
N ALA A 815 -18.13 -13.70 8.48
CA ALA A 815 -17.71 -15.08 8.61
C ALA A 815 -18.75 -15.82 9.47
N GLU A 816 -19.25 -16.97 8.97
CA GLU A 816 -20.20 -17.81 9.69
C GLU A 816 -19.59 -18.46 10.94
#